data_ee189bcd69e4cc0c2615a9fb7a4349f6
#
_entry.id   ee189bcd69e4cc0c2615a9fb7a4349f6
#
_cell.length_a   1.000
_cell.length_b   1.000
_cell.length_c   1.000
_cell.angle_alpha   90.00
_cell.angle_beta   90.00
_cell.angle_gamma   90.00
#
_symmetry.space_group_name_H-M   'P 1'
#
loop_
_entity.id
_entity.type
_entity.pdbx_description
1 polymer ?
#
loop_
_entity_poly.entity_id
_entity_poly.type
_entity_poly.pdbx_seq_one_letter_code
_entity_poly.pdbx_strand_id
1 'polypeptide(L)'
;MGSKCFYGSPIIEPAQIIKEKTARDELLSTQRKNKRNSTSAQLEIIQEEKPISNKSTNSIKEINNISSPKNLKKSENFETESSGQLRKKQKNFFIKEKEEFKEEYEKSVLKIIQKHNRKNQDKELIGNCLKKHFFMKDLDEEARKEIIRQMSLVSVEPNIYLFKQGGIGNYFYILKEGSIEYISRNNTYTDNIKIGESFGELALLYGAPRSESAKTLTKCFLWVMERKNFRKIVDHITKMNFEENKNFIESIPILANIHHTQKTILCSFLYKENFQEGHYIVKKGDPAHCLYIVKEGEVDCSLNGKVVRILRKGDNFGERSILIDSTRSLDVIAKCDCVCYSVSISTLKSMLGENFRNSLYLNFIKSAFNKSKIFKKFNVQLLDKAFPLFKPVNLKNTDIAYKENYIKSSKIVIVIDGHLINSITKDIVANRGTILFQYELFENSEDKTDYDIIPQPDCLLIEANTKEFLNLLGGSFKELMEQTEIIKSLSKISIFKTLSNQKLEYFVQVINEEKFEDGENIITQGNKGDKFYIIKSGKVDIFINDKYIRTLNEKEHFGERALFFHEKRSATIKAVGEVIVFSISQEDFEKNIENNMKEHLMNRLYLQDNMVELKDLLFKLQLGSGNYGNVCLVRNKKNKFPYAIKSISRFQIDTEQLHLNLELERSILLKIDHPFIVKLVKSLKDKNHIFFLMEYIKGKELFDVIRDIGLLNKSQTQFYGASLLLAIDYLHEHKFIFRDIKPENVIVIQSGYIKLIDFGTAKEISDRTNTIIGTPHYMAPEVILGEGYSFEVDIWSIAICMYEFICGGVPFGENADEAMDVYLAIINDNIIFPNFCQDNDFKLLIQQMLSKNPIKRLSKFSQIKNHIWFNGFQWEDLISLNMNAPYKPILKKMLRIMKMYFILIILKV
;
A
#
# COMPACT_ATOMS: atom_id res chain seq x y z
N MET A 1 -8.81 34.83 50.59
CA MET A 1 -9.94 35.22 49.72
C MET A 1 -9.44 34.92 48.29
N GLY A 2 -9.63 33.89 47.79
CA GLY A 2 -10.54 33.08 47.06
C GLY A 2 -10.64 33.58 45.63
N SER A 3 -9.75 33.17 44.74
CA SER A 3 -9.96 33.27 43.28
C SER A 3 -10.21 31.88 42.72
N LYS A 4 -11.44 31.65 42.30
CA LYS A 4 -11.86 30.46 41.61
C LYS A 4 -11.25 30.44 40.18
N CYS A 5 -10.40 29.48 39.91
CA CYS A 5 -10.03 29.13 38.54
C CYS A 5 -11.22 28.44 37.88
N PHE A 6 -11.69 28.98 36.78
CA PHE A 6 -12.61 28.29 35.87
C PHE A 6 -11.80 27.21 35.11
N TYR A 7 -12.05 25.99 35.42
CA TYR A 7 -11.61 24.85 34.60
C TYR A 7 -12.46 24.79 33.33
N GLY A 8 -11.80 24.80 32.20
CA GLY A 8 -12.41 24.51 30.92
C GLY A 8 -12.94 23.06 30.90
N SER A 9 -13.85 22.81 30.00
CA SER A 9 -14.57 21.55 29.75
C SER A 9 -13.70 20.29 29.92
N PRO A 10 -14.23 19.23 30.50
CA PRO A 10 -13.46 18.05 30.82
C PRO A 10 -12.88 17.41 29.54
N ILE A 11 -11.59 17.18 29.57
CA ILE A 11 -10.90 16.32 28.59
C ILE A 11 -11.53 14.93 28.70
N ILE A 12 -12.26 14.53 27.68
CA ILE A 12 -12.77 13.15 27.56
C ILE A 12 -11.55 12.26 27.30
N GLU A 13 -11.11 11.54 28.32
CA GLU A 13 -10.03 10.56 28.19
C GLU A 13 -10.40 9.50 27.13
N PRO A 14 -9.44 9.01 26.34
CA PRO A 14 -9.65 7.90 25.39
C PRO A 14 -10.31 6.68 26.01
N ALA A 15 -10.16 6.47 27.32
CA ALA A 15 -10.83 5.44 28.09
C ALA A 15 -12.37 5.62 28.16
N GLN A 16 -12.89 6.85 28.06
CA GLN A 16 -14.35 7.08 28.02
C GLN A 16 -14.92 6.76 26.63
N ILE A 17 -14.21 7.08 25.57
CA ILE A 17 -14.63 6.72 24.21
C ILE A 17 -14.63 5.20 24.02
N ILE A 18 -13.67 4.50 24.65
CA ILE A 18 -13.63 3.03 24.65
C ILE A 18 -14.78 2.48 25.50
N LYS A 19 -15.10 3.09 26.65
CA LYS A 19 -16.24 2.68 27.49
C LYS A 19 -17.59 2.94 26.81
N GLU A 20 -17.77 4.03 26.10
CA GLU A 20 -18.99 4.27 25.33
C GLU A 20 -19.12 3.34 24.13
N LYS A 21 -18.03 3.00 23.44
CA LYS A 21 -18.02 1.94 22.39
C LYS A 21 -18.37 0.57 23.00
N THR A 22 -17.76 0.22 24.12
CA THR A 22 -18.00 -1.08 24.79
C THR A 22 -19.44 -1.16 25.33
N ALA A 23 -19.99 -0.07 25.90
CA ALA A 23 -21.39 -0.01 26.34
C ALA A 23 -22.38 -0.10 25.18
N ARG A 24 -22.02 0.44 24.00
CA ARG A 24 -22.84 0.34 22.79
C ARG A 24 -22.81 -1.05 22.19
N ASP A 25 -21.65 -1.73 22.25
CA ASP A 25 -21.49 -3.12 21.83
C ASP A 25 -22.21 -4.08 22.79
N GLU A 26 -22.22 -3.79 24.09
CA GLU A 26 -23.01 -4.55 25.08
C GLU A 26 -24.51 -4.35 24.90
N LEU A 27 -24.99 -3.16 24.57
CA LEU A 27 -26.40 -2.90 24.25
C LEU A 27 -26.84 -3.65 22.97
N LEU A 28 -25.98 -3.67 21.96
CA LEU A 28 -26.23 -4.44 20.74
C LEU A 28 -26.17 -5.95 20.97
N SER A 29 -25.27 -6.42 21.86
CA SER A 29 -25.21 -7.83 22.25
C SER A 29 -26.40 -8.26 23.10
N THR A 30 -26.92 -7.37 23.95
CA THR A 30 -28.12 -7.62 24.78
C THR A 30 -29.37 -7.65 23.93
N GLN A 31 -29.49 -6.77 22.94
CA GLN A 31 -30.58 -6.82 21.96
C GLN A 31 -30.52 -8.09 21.09
N ARG A 32 -29.34 -8.58 20.75
CA ARG A 32 -29.16 -9.85 20.04
C ARG A 32 -29.47 -11.08 20.91
N LYS A 33 -29.14 -11.05 22.21
CA LYS A 33 -29.52 -12.11 23.16
C LYS A 33 -31.05 -12.19 23.36
N ASN A 34 -31.72 -11.04 23.46
CA ASN A 34 -33.17 -11.00 23.55
C ASN A 34 -33.87 -11.47 22.25
N LYS A 35 -33.27 -11.23 21.09
CA LYS A 35 -33.75 -11.74 19.81
C LYS A 35 -33.52 -13.25 19.64
N ARG A 36 -32.43 -13.81 20.18
CA ARG A 36 -32.16 -15.27 20.20
C ARG A 36 -33.09 -16.00 21.19
N ASN A 37 -33.38 -15.39 22.32
CA ASN A 37 -34.33 -15.98 23.29
C ASN A 37 -35.78 -15.96 22.81
N SER A 38 -36.16 -14.98 21.96
CA SER A 38 -37.51 -14.98 21.34
C SER A 38 -37.64 -16.04 20.21
N THR A 39 -36.55 -16.38 19.52
CA THR A 39 -36.54 -17.43 18.50
C THR A 39 -36.45 -18.83 19.10
N SER A 40 -35.78 -19.02 20.24
CA SER A 40 -35.76 -20.32 20.94
C SER A 40 -37.09 -20.61 21.65
N ALA A 41 -37.77 -19.59 22.17
CA ALA A 41 -39.12 -19.77 22.77
C ALA A 41 -40.20 -20.13 21.72
N GLN A 42 -40.07 -19.69 20.46
CA GLN A 42 -40.97 -20.10 19.35
C GLN A 42 -40.70 -21.52 18.85
N LEU A 43 -39.48 -22.02 18.99
CA LEU A 43 -39.14 -23.40 18.62
C LEU A 43 -39.54 -24.44 19.68
N GLU A 44 -39.63 -24.06 20.97
CA GLU A 44 -40.11 -24.95 22.03
C GLU A 44 -41.65 -25.14 22.02
N ILE A 45 -42.41 -24.19 21.45
CA ILE A 45 -43.91 -24.32 21.37
C ILE A 45 -44.35 -25.29 20.24
N ILE A 46 -43.45 -25.70 19.34
CA ILE A 46 -43.75 -26.59 18.22
C ILE A 46 -43.44 -28.08 18.58
N GLN A 47 -42.92 -28.40 19.76
CA GLN A 47 -42.54 -29.76 20.15
C GLN A 47 -43.53 -30.50 21.08
N GLU A 48 -44.71 -29.97 21.42
CA GLU A 48 -45.68 -30.61 22.32
C GLU A 48 -47.03 -30.97 21.68
N GLU A 49 -47.06 -31.50 20.49
CA GLU A 49 -48.22 -32.26 20.06
C GLU A 49 -47.83 -33.64 19.54
N LYS A 50 -48.11 -34.67 20.36
CA LYS A 50 -47.95 -36.07 20.11
C LYS A 50 -49.17 -36.68 19.42
N PRO A 51 -49.09 -37.92 18.94
CA PRO A 51 -49.59 -38.35 17.63
C PRO A 51 -50.94 -39.04 17.71
N ILE A 52 -51.70 -38.97 16.65
CA ILE A 52 -52.84 -39.84 16.43
C ILE A 52 -52.57 -40.68 15.19
N SER A 53 -52.76 -41.95 15.45
CA SER A 53 -52.54 -43.14 14.66
C SER A 53 -53.37 -43.29 13.38
N ASN A 54 -52.80 -44.07 12.47
CA ASN A 54 -53.38 -45.15 11.68
C ASN A 54 -53.68 -44.93 10.20
N LYS A 55 -53.04 -45.85 9.48
CA LYS A 55 -53.44 -46.57 8.28
C LYS A 55 -53.39 -45.87 6.92
N SER A 56 -52.36 -46.23 6.17
CA SER A 56 -52.58 -47.14 5.05
C SER A 56 -51.28 -47.57 4.39
N THR A 57 -50.97 -48.82 4.54
CA THR A 57 -50.04 -49.60 3.75
C THR A 57 -50.37 -49.56 2.27
N ASN A 58 -49.37 -49.51 1.48
CA ASN A 58 -49.09 -50.26 0.27
C ASN A 58 -48.38 -49.47 -0.81
N SER A 59 -47.33 -50.13 -1.24
CA SER A 59 -46.66 -49.97 -2.51
C SER A 59 -45.24 -49.30 -2.44
N ILE A 60 -44.31 -50.04 -1.89
CA ILE A 60 -42.94 -50.10 -2.39
C ILE A 60 -42.38 -51.50 -2.06
N LYS A 61 -42.65 -52.43 -2.88
CA LYS A 61 -41.89 -53.66 -3.12
C LYS A 61 -41.78 -53.81 -4.62
N GLU A 62 -40.53 -53.96 -5.01
CA GLU A 62 -39.96 -54.24 -6.32
C GLU A 62 -39.04 -53.10 -6.73
N ILE A 63 -37.77 -53.23 -6.35
CA ILE A 63 -36.64 -53.55 -7.21
C ILE A 63 -35.45 -53.82 -6.29
N ASN A 64 -35.34 -55.02 -5.77
CA ASN A 64 -34.07 -55.62 -5.41
C ASN A 64 -33.90 -56.82 -6.32
N ASN A 65 -32.99 -56.67 -7.27
CA ASN A 65 -32.19 -57.73 -7.90
C ASN A 65 -31.63 -57.20 -9.21
N ILE A 66 -30.37 -56.92 -9.18
CA ILE A 66 -29.41 -57.23 -10.25
C ILE A 66 -28.00 -57.03 -9.70
N SER A 67 -27.35 -58.14 -9.70
CA SER A 67 -25.93 -58.44 -9.42
C SER A 67 -24.85 -57.45 -9.82
N SER A 68 -23.95 -57.24 -8.87
CA SER A 68 -22.50 -57.02 -8.84
C SER A 68 -21.62 -57.00 -10.13
N PRO A 69 -20.35 -56.70 -10.04
CA PRO A 69 -19.78 -55.38 -10.29
C PRO A 69 -18.76 -55.43 -11.43
N LYS A 70 -18.88 -54.57 -12.39
CA LYS A 70 -17.80 -54.32 -13.37
C LYS A 70 -17.97 -52.99 -14.14
N ASN A 71 -18.18 -51.87 -13.48
CA ASN A 71 -18.06 -50.54 -14.16
C ASN A 71 -18.00 -49.36 -13.19
N LEU A 72 -17.12 -49.43 -12.20
CA LEU A 72 -16.83 -48.36 -11.28
C LEU A 72 -15.46 -47.72 -11.60
N LYS A 73 -15.30 -47.21 -12.81
CA LYS A 73 -14.14 -46.37 -13.20
C LYS A 73 -14.50 -45.19 -14.10
N LYS A 74 -15.75 -44.77 -14.14
CA LYS A 74 -16.15 -43.60 -14.95
C LYS A 74 -16.92 -42.52 -14.20
N SER A 75 -17.20 -42.68 -12.91
CA SER A 75 -17.94 -41.67 -12.12
C SER A 75 -17.06 -40.71 -11.27
N GLU A 76 -15.76 -40.99 -11.13
CA GLU A 76 -14.87 -40.09 -10.35
C GLU A 76 -14.38 -38.84 -11.09
N ASN A 77 -14.67 -38.71 -12.38
CA ASN A 77 -14.30 -37.53 -13.17
C ASN A 77 -15.38 -36.45 -13.28
N PHE A 78 -16.57 -36.63 -12.67
CA PHE A 78 -17.66 -35.69 -12.81
C PHE A 78 -17.80 -34.68 -11.66
N GLU A 79 -17.22 -34.95 -10.49
CA GLU A 79 -17.34 -34.04 -9.33
C GLU A 79 -16.26 -32.96 -9.29
N THR A 80 -15.13 -33.15 -10.00
CA THR A 80 -14.06 -32.14 -10.05
C THR A 80 -14.26 -31.03 -11.10
N GLU A 81 -15.14 -31.22 -12.06
CA GLU A 81 -15.49 -30.16 -13.03
C GLU A 81 -16.50 -29.13 -12.51
N SER A 82 -17.29 -29.47 -11.49
CA SER A 82 -18.40 -28.62 -11.06
C SER A 82 -17.99 -27.32 -10.35
N SER A 83 -16.92 -27.31 -9.54
CA SER A 83 -16.53 -26.10 -8.78
C SER A 83 -15.79 -25.06 -9.62
N GLY A 84 -15.00 -25.48 -10.60
CA GLY A 84 -14.31 -24.57 -11.54
C GLY A 84 -15.25 -23.96 -12.58
N GLN A 85 -16.22 -24.73 -13.01
CA GLN A 85 -17.28 -24.26 -13.92
C GLN A 85 -18.31 -23.41 -13.17
N LEU A 86 -18.59 -23.67 -11.90
CA LEU A 86 -19.44 -22.83 -11.05
C LEU A 86 -18.81 -21.45 -10.83
N ARG A 87 -17.51 -21.34 -10.50
CA ARG A 87 -16.83 -20.03 -10.39
C ARG A 87 -16.71 -19.33 -11.77
N LYS A 88 -16.47 -20.03 -12.86
CA LYS A 88 -16.54 -19.45 -14.21
C LYS A 88 -17.97 -19.10 -14.63
N LYS A 89 -18.96 -19.89 -14.25
CA LYS A 89 -20.39 -19.58 -14.45
C LYS A 89 -20.83 -18.43 -13.55
N GLN A 90 -20.37 -18.34 -12.31
CA GLN A 90 -20.64 -17.19 -11.43
C GLN A 90 -20.00 -15.91 -11.98
N LYS A 91 -18.73 -15.95 -12.46
CA LYS A 91 -18.09 -14.81 -13.13
C LYS A 91 -18.88 -14.37 -14.38
N ASN A 92 -19.37 -15.32 -15.16
CA ASN A 92 -20.22 -15.05 -16.33
C ASN A 92 -21.68 -14.69 -15.97
N PHE A 93 -22.20 -15.18 -14.84
CA PHE A 93 -23.52 -14.84 -14.34
C PHE A 93 -23.58 -13.40 -13.84
N PHE A 94 -22.57 -12.96 -13.08
CA PHE A 94 -22.42 -11.54 -12.67
C PHE A 94 -22.21 -10.59 -13.86
N ILE A 95 -21.61 -11.06 -14.96
CA ILE A 95 -21.47 -10.27 -16.19
C ILE A 95 -22.81 -10.19 -16.93
N LYS A 96 -23.61 -11.27 -16.96
CA LYS A 96 -24.94 -11.30 -17.59
C LYS A 96 -26.03 -10.57 -16.79
N GLU A 97 -26.05 -10.67 -15.47
CA GLU A 97 -26.98 -9.88 -14.65
C GLU A 97 -26.66 -8.39 -14.66
N LYS A 98 -25.38 -7.99 -14.83
CA LYS A 98 -25.01 -6.58 -15.07
C LYS A 98 -25.60 -6.01 -16.36
N GLU A 99 -25.93 -6.85 -17.34
CA GLU A 99 -26.56 -6.41 -18.59
C GLU A 99 -28.09 -6.30 -18.51
N GLU A 100 -28.75 -7.00 -17.57
CA GLU A 100 -30.24 -7.04 -17.49
C GLU A 100 -30.85 -6.05 -16.49
N PHE A 101 -30.08 -5.50 -15.51
CA PHE A 101 -30.54 -4.41 -14.64
C PHE A 101 -29.89 -3.09 -15.05
N LYS A 102 -30.41 -2.51 -16.13
CA LYS A 102 -29.93 -1.25 -16.71
C LYS A 102 -30.05 -0.07 -15.73
N GLU A 103 -29.04 0.78 -15.70
CA GLU A 103 -29.01 2.13 -15.10
C GLU A 103 -30.28 2.99 -15.40
N GLU A 104 -31.01 2.62 -16.42
CA GLU A 104 -32.21 3.32 -16.89
C GLU A 104 -33.42 3.16 -15.97
N TYR A 105 -33.56 2.10 -15.14
CA TYR A 105 -34.78 1.89 -14.36
C TYR A 105 -34.93 2.92 -13.24
N GLU A 106 -33.95 3.10 -12.35
CA GLU A 106 -34.02 4.13 -11.29
C GLU A 106 -34.21 5.52 -11.87
N LYS A 107 -33.58 5.82 -13.02
CA LYS A 107 -33.70 7.11 -13.71
C LYS A 107 -35.06 7.32 -14.37
N SER A 108 -35.70 6.27 -14.90
CA SER A 108 -37.00 6.34 -15.55
C SER A 108 -38.14 6.60 -14.56
N VAL A 109 -37.98 6.18 -13.31
CA VAL A 109 -39.01 6.29 -12.25
C VAL A 109 -38.99 7.66 -11.58
N LEU A 110 -37.84 8.38 -11.61
CA LEU A 110 -37.64 9.64 -10.91
C LEU A 110 -38.04 10.83 -11.80
N LYS A 111 -39.21 11.41 -11.51
CA LYS A 111 -39.66 12.64 -12.20
C LYS A 111 -39.07 13.87 -11.50
N ILE A 112 -38.01 14.46 -12.10
CA ILE A 112 -37.35 15.65 -11.54
C ILE A 112 -38.30 16.85 -11.59
N ILE A 113 -38.58 17.43 -10.41
CA ILE A 113 -39.40 18.62 -10.23
C ILE A 113 -38.53 19.85 -10.16
N GLN A 114 -37.39 19.81 -9.46
CA GLN A 114 -36.58 20.97 -9.19
C GLN A 114 -35.09 20.61 -9.07
N LYS A 115 -34.24 21.29 -9.83
CA LYS A 115 -32.77 21.15 -9.76
C LYS A 115 -32.09 22.21 -8.89
N HIS A 116 -32.66 23.44 -8.85
CA HIS A 116 -32.06 24.60 -8.18
C HIS A 116 -33.15 25.46 -7.49
N ASN A 117 -32.77 26.39 -6.62
CA ASN A 117 -33.64 27.26 -5.82
C ASN A 117 -34.44 26.57 -4.71
N ARG A 118 -33.75 26.18 -3.64
CA ARG A 118 -34.34 25.52 -2.49
C ARG A 118 -34.84 26.55 -1.49
N LYS A 119 -36.05 26.31 -0.92
CA LYS A 119 -36.56 27.03 0.22
C LYS A 119 -35.67 26.81 1.45
N ASN A 120 -35.61 27.76 2.38
CA ASN A 120 -34.78 27.60 3.59
C ASN A 120 -35.18 26.39 4.44
N GLN A 121 -36.48 26.08 4.51
CA GLN A 121 -37.00 24.87 5.17
C GLN A 121 -36.44 23.57 4.59
N ASP A 122 -36.26 23.48 3.26
CA ASP A 122 -35.72 22.31 2.60
C ASP A 122 -34.22 22.14 2.90
N LYS A 123 -33.47 23.25 2.97
CA LYS A 123 -32.05 23.25 3.35
C LYS A 123 -31.86 22.76 4.79
N GLU A 124 -32.77 23.20 5.68
CA GLU A 124 -32.77 22.82 7.08
C GLU A 124 -33.13 21.34 7.27
N LEU A 125 -34.14 20.84 6.55
CA LEU A 125 -34.51 19.42 6.58
C LEU A 125 -33.35 18.52 6.13
N ILE A 126 -32.75 18.83 4.98
CA ILE A 126 -31.58 18.07 4.47
C ILE A 126 -30.43 18.19 5.46
N GLY A 127 -30.10 19.39 5.94
CA GLY A 127 -29.01 19.63 6.89
C GLY A 127 -29.17 18.85 8.20
N ASN A 128 -30.38 18.81 8.74
CA ASN A 128 -30.68 18.05 9.95
C ASN A 128 -30.62 16.53 9.73
N CYS A 129 -31.02 16.05 8.55
CA CYS A 129 -30.85 14.65 8.18
C CYS A 129 -29.37 14.28 8.13
N LEU A 130 -28.55 15.06 7.43
CA LEU A 130 -27.11 14.81 7.30
C LEU A 130 -26.37 14.83 8.65
N LYS A 131 -26.76 15.74 9.59
CA LYS A 131 -26.20 15.79 10.94
C LYS A 131 -26.53 14.56 11.79
N LYS A 132 -27.66 13.90 11.54
CA LYS A 132 -28.08 12.68 12.25
C LYS A 132 -27.58 11.39 11.60
N HIS A 133 -27.13 11.46 10.36
CA HIS A 133 -26.71 10.30 9.60
C HIS A 133 -25.39 9.73 10.14
N PHE A 134 -25.30 8.42 10.36
CA PHE A 134 -24.15 7.75 11.00
C PHE A 134 -22.79 8.04 10.34
N PHE A 135 -22.76 8.24 9.02
CA PHE A 135 -21.55 8.49 8.25
C PHE A 135 -21.31 9.99 7.97
N MET A 136 -22.37 10.80 7.85
CA MET A 136 -22.28 12.19 7.38
C MET A 136 -22.26 13.21 8.53
N LYS A 137 -22.45 12.78 9.79
CA LYS A 137 -22.48 13.67 10.96
C LYS A 137 -21.17 14.43 11.16
N ASP A 138 -20.04 13.81 10.79
CA ASP A 138 -18.69 14.34 10.97
C ASP A 138 -18.21 15.21 9.79
N LEU A 139 -19.03 15.41 8.77
CA LEU A 139 -18.75 16.31 7.66
C LEU A 139 -18.74 17.77 8.15
N ASP A 140 -17.79 18.57 7.62
CA ASP A 140 -17.75 20.00 7.89
C ASP A 140 -18.95 20.74 7.24
N GLU A 141 -19.07 22.00 7.56
CA GLU A 141 -20.23 22.79 7.11
C GLU A 141 -20.19 23.11 5.60
N GLU A 142 -19.00 23.21 5.02
CA GLU A 142 -18.80 23.42 3.59
C GLU A 142 -19.22 22.20 2.78
N ALA A 143 -18.81 21.02 3.21
CA ALA A 143 -19.21 19.74 2.62
C ALA A 143 -20.72 19.55 2.66
N ARG A 144 -21.34 19.82 3.82
CA ARG A 144 -22.81 19.76 3.96
C ARG A 144 -23.52 20.73 3.03
N LYS A 145 -23.03 21.96 2.90
CA LYS A 145 -23.57 22.95 1.96
C LYS A 145 -23.46 22.46 0.53
N GLU A 146 -22.34 21.83 0.18
CA GLU A 146 -22.15 21.30 -1.17
C GLU A 146 -23.07 20.10 -1.46
N ILE A 147 -23.22 19.17 -0.51
CA ILE A 147 -24.21 18.09 -0.61
C ILE A 147 -25.61 18.66 -0.86
N ILE A 148 -26.02 19.63 -0.05
CA ILE A 148 -27.31 20.31 -0.23
C ILE A 148 -27.42 20.93 -1.63
N ARG A 149 -26.36 21.51 -2.18
CA ARG A 149 -26.38 22.09 -3.54
C ARG A 149 -26.57 21.05 -4.64
N GLN A 150 -26.06 19.84 -4.46
CA GLN A 150 -26.09 18.78 -5.49
C GLN A 150 -27.38 17.95 -5.48
N MET A 151 -28.20 18.03 -4.42
CA MET A 151 -29.45 17.27 -4.37
C MET A 151 -30.54 17.85 -5.28
N SER A 152 -31.36 17.00 -5.88
CA SER A 152 -32.52 17.36 -6.70
C SER A 152 -33.80 16.86 -6.10
N LEU A 153 -34.89 17.64 -6.22
CA LEU A 153 -36.20 17.22 -5.76
C LEU A 153 -36.90 16.41 -6.87
N VAL A 154 -37.39 15.23 -6.52
CA VAL A 154 -38.13 14.36 -7.42
C VAL A 154 -39.49 14.00 -6.83
N SER A 155 -40.46 13.70 -7.70
CA SER A 155 -41.73 13.06 -7.29
C SER A 155 -41.82 11.65 -7.85
N VAL A 156 -42.42 10.76 -7.04
CA VAL A 156 -42.66 9.36 -7.43
C VAL A 156 -44.10 9.03 -7.07
N GLU A 157 -44.80 8.39 -8.00
CA GLU A 157 -46.19 7.97 -7.84
C GLU A 157 -46.31 6.80 -6.86
N PRO A 158 -47.52 6.51 -6.31
CA PRO A 158 -47.73 5.40 -5.39
C PRO A 158 -47.47 4.03 -6.03
N ASN A 159 -47.11 3.04 -5.21
CA ASN A 159 -46.84 1.66 -5.60
C ASN A 159 -45.68 1.42 -6.57
N ILE A 160 -44.73 2.33 -6.65
CA ILE A 160 -43.54 2.25 -7.46
C ILE A 160 -42.34 1.77 -6.63
N TYR A 161 -41.59 0.81 -7.14
CA TYR A 161 -40.27 0.46 -6.58
C TYR A 161 -39.26 1.53 -6.95
N LEU A 162 -38.68 2.19 -5.96
CA LEU A 162 -37.54 3.07 -6.15
C LEU A 162 -36.32 2.26 -6.57
N PHE A 163 -36.11 1.15 -5.91
CA PHE A 163 -35.11 0.14 -6.26
C PHE A 163 -35.52 -1.22 -5.71
N LYS A 164 -34.98 -2.28 -6.29
CA LYS A 164 -35.19 -3.65 -5.85
C LYS A 164 -33.92 -4.22 -5.21
N GLN A 165 -34.09 -5.15 -4.27
CA GLN A 165 -33.01 -5.90 -3.67
C GLN A 165 -32.10 -6.53 -4.74
N GLY A 166 -30.77 -6.48 -4.56
CA GLY A 166 -29.81 -6.96 -5.53
C GLY A 166 -29.49 -5.97 -6.67
N GLY A 167 -30.25 -4.88 -6.83
CA GLY A 167 -30.04 -3.86 -7.86
C GLY A 167 -28.82 -2.97 -7.57
N ILE A 168 -28.21 -2.38 -8.59
CA ILE A 168 -27.14 -1.40 -8.46
C ILE A 168 -27.72 -0.07 -7.98
N GLY A 169 -27.20 0.48 -6.86
CA GLY A 169 -27.66 1.74 -6.33
C GLY A 169 -26.95 2.93 -6.98
N ASN A 170 -27.72 3.81 -7.63
CA ASN A 170 -27.20 5.01 -8.30
C ASN A 170 -27.60 6.31 -7.61
N TYR A 171 -28.55 6.26 -6.70
CA TYR A 171 -29.07 7.42 -5.99
C TYR A 171 -29.14 7.20 -4.48
N PHE A 172 -28.84 8.27 -3.75
CA PHE A 172 -29.10 8.46 -2.34
C PHE A 172 -30.35 9.28 -2.15
N TYR A 173 -31.18 8.96 -1.17
CA TYR A 173 -32.52 9.50 -1.00
C TYR A 173 -32.70 10.10 0.39
N ILE A 174 -33.49 11.19 0.49
CA ILE A 174 -34.03 11.71 1.75
C ILE A 174 -35.53 11.93 1.53
N LEU A 175 -36.36 11.36 2.40
CA LEU A 175 -37.80 11.48 2.30
C LEU A 175 -38.25 12.87 2.80
N LYS A 176 -38.86 13.65 1.87
CA LYS A 176 -39.47 14.94 2.20
C LYS A 176 -40.96 14.81 2.58
N GLU A 177 -41.72 14.08 1.80
CA GLU A 177 -43.16 13.87 1.99
C GLU A 177 -43.55 12.50 1.45
N GLY A 178 -44.57 11.86 2.07
CA GLY A 178 -45.07 10.55 1.67
C GLY A 178 -44.70 9.43 2.62
N SER A 179 -44.87 8.18 2.17
CA SER A 179 -44.57 6.96 2.93
C SER A 179 -43.91 5.93 2.02
N ILE A 180 -42.86 5.30 2.49
CA ILE A 180 -42.06 4.31 1.77
C ILE A 180 -41.87 3.10 2.66
N GLU A 181 -42.04 1.92 2.09
CA GLU A 181 -41.92 0.61 2.75
C GLU A 181 -40.61 -0.06 2.30
N TYR A 182 -39.86 -0.62 3.27
CA TYR A 182 -38.77 -1.55 3.00
C TYR A 182 -39.28 -2.99 2.94
N ILE A 183 -38.88 -3.73 1.94
CA ILE A 183 -39.24 -5.12 1.71
C ILE A 183 -37.99 -5.98 1.63
N SER A 184 -37.78 -6.87 2.63
CA SER A 184 -36.72 -7.87 2.64
C SER A 184 -37.19 -9.22 2.08
N ARG A 185 -36.27 -10.09 1.59
CA ARG A 185 -36.58 -11.40 1.03
C ARG A 185 -37.43 -12.32 1.94
N ASN A 186 -37.35 -12.15 3.24
CA ASN A 186 -38.01 -13.02 4.22
C ASN A 186 -39.36 -12.51 4.67
N ASN A 187 -39.93 -11.51 4.05
CA ASN A 187 -41.27 -10.93 4.30
C ASN A 187 -41.62 -10.64 5.79
N THR A 188 -40.65 -10.51 6.68
CA THR A 188 -40.91 -10.48 8.14
C THR A 188 -40.73 -9.13 8.81
N TYR A 189 -40.24 -8.11 8.12
CA TYR A 189 -40.11 -6.75 8.70
C TYR A 189 -40.37 -5.69 7.63
N THR A 190 -41.48 -4.96 7.84
CA THR A 190 -41.78 -3.72 7.11
C THR A 190 -41.49 -2.54 8.04
N ASP A 191 -40.30 -1.95 7.90
CA ASP A 191 -40.05 -0.67 8.52
C ASP A 191 -40.40 0.47 7.54
N ASN A 192 -41.25 1.39 7.99
CA ASN A 192 -41.61 2.56 7.21
C ASN A 192 -40.58 3.67 7.40
N ILE A 193 -40.09 4.21 6.31
CA ILE A 193 -39.16 5.35 6.33
C ILE A 193 -39.92 6.61 6.74
N LYS A 194 -39.40 7.31 7.76
CA LYS A 194 -40.00 8.55 8.28
C LYS A 194 -39.56 9.77 7.49
N ILE A 195 -40.38 10.80 7.49
CA ILE A 195 -40.05 12.09 6.87
C ILE A 195 -38.78 12.66 7.51
N GLY A 196 -37.81 13.07 6.69
CA GLY A 196 -36.48 13.55 7.09
C GLY A 196 -35.45 12.44 7.31
N GLU A 197 -35.79 11.18 7.11
CA GLU A 197 -34.81 10.08 7.11
C GLU A 197 -34.20 9.88 5.71
N SER A 198 -32.97 9.43 5.73
CA SER A 198 -32.22 9.09 4.53
C SER A 198 -32.13 7.57 4.33
N PHE A 199 -32.01 7.14 3.07
CA PHE A 199 -31.89 5.74 2.74
C PHE A 199 -31.16 5.53 1.41
N GLY A 200 -30.67 4.31 1.22
CA GLY A 200 -29.94 3.90 0.02
C GLY A 200 -28.47 4.34 -0.03
N GLU A 201 -27.95 4.87 1.09
CA GLU A 201 -26.56 5.32 1.23
C GLU A 201 -25.53 4.20 1.10
N LEU A 202 -25.85 2.99 1.55
CA LEU A 202 -24.95 1.84 1.49
C LEU A 202 -24.50 1.53 0.07
N ALA A 203 -25.42 1.63 -0.88
CA ALA A 203 -25.10 1.42 -2.29
C ALA A 203 -24.19 2.51 -2.88
N LEU A 204 -24.27 3.74 -2.37
CA LEU A 204 -23.39 4.83 -2.79
C LEU A 204 -21.99 4.71 -2.21
N LEU A 205 -21.92 4.37 -0.91
CA LEU A 205 -20.67 4.22 -0.18
C LEU A 205 -19.90 2.98 -0.63
N TYR A 206 -20.57 1.84 -0.69
CA TYR A 206 -19.92 0.52 -0.79
C TYR A 206 -19.94 -0.07 -2.20
N GLY A 207 -20.68 0.52 -3.14
CA GLY A 207 -20.86 -0.12 -4.45
C GLY A 207 -21.58 -1.45 -4.38
N ALA A 208 -22.14 -1.76 -3.21
CA ALA A 208 -22.85 -2.99 -2.96
C ALA A 208 -24.23 -3.00 -3.67
N PRO A 209 -24.76 -4.17 -4.03
CA PRO A 209 -26.16 -4.29 -4.43
C PRO A 209 -27.09 -3.82 -3.31
N ARG A 210 -28.28 -3.34 -3.68
CA ARG A 210 -29.32 -2.94 -2.72
C ARG A 210 -29.64 -4.11 -1.76
N SER A 211 -29.49 -3.87 -0.46
CA SER A 211 -29.80 -4.88 0.58
C SER A 211 -31.28 -5.22 0.68
N GLU A 212 -32.15 -4.27 0.32
CA GLU A 212 -33.60 -4.39 0.42
C GLU A 212 -34.25 -3.67 -0.75
N SER A 213 -35.54 -3.94 -0.96
CA SER A 213 -36.35 -3.18 -1.92
C SER A 213 -37.04 -2.03 -1.21
N ALA A 214 -37.12 -0.86 -1.84
CA ALA A 214 -37.88 0.30 -1.36
C ALA A 214 -39.04 0.59 -2.30
N LYS A 215 -40.28 0.60 -1.75
CA LYS A 215 -41.49 0.81 -2.52
C LYS A 215 -42.30 1.96 -1.93
N THR A 216 -42.78 2.86 -2.79
CA THR A 216 -43.66 3.96 -2.37
C THR A 216 -45.09 3.42 -2.06
N LEU A 217 -45.61 3.81 -0.90
CA LEU A 217 -47.02 3.51 -0.52
C LEU A 217 -47.98 4.63 -0.95
N THR A 218 -47.49 5.87 -0.87
CA THR A 218 -48.20 7.07 -1.30
C THR A 218 -47.39 7.81 -2.34
N LYS A 219 -47.91 8.90 -2.90
CA LYS A 219 -47.13 9.83 -3.69
C LYS A 219 -46.04 10.45 -2.83
N CYS A 220 -44.79 10.24 -3.21
CA CYS A 220 -43.63 10.67 -2.44
C CYS A 220 -42.89 11.83 -3.12
N PHE A 221 -42.36 12.75 -2.30
CA PHE A 221 -41.39 13.74 -2.69
C PHE A 221 -40.06 13.45 -2.01
N LEU A 222 -39.00 13.34 -2.81
CA LEU A 222 -37.69 12.87 -2.36
C LEU A 222 -36.60 13.85 -2.79
N TRP A 223 -35.68 14.14 -1.89
CA TRP A 223 -34.40 14.72 -2.26
C TRP A 223 -33.48 13.59 -2.68
N VAL A 224 -32.90 13.67 -3.88
CA VAL A 224 -32.02 12.65 -4.44
C VAL A 224 -30.68 13.21 -4.84
N MET A 225 -29.62 12.41 -4.68
CA MET A 225 -28.28 12.72 -5.13
C MET A 225 -27.72 11.55 -5.91
N GLU A 226 -27.11 11.84 -7.07
CA GLU A 226 -26.40 10.83 -7.85
C GLU A 226 -25.11 10.38 -7.15
N ARG A 227 -24.82 9.08 -7.20
CA ARG A 227 -23.62 8.45 -6.64
C ARG A 227 -22.32 9.14 -7.05
N LYS A 228 -22.19 9.55 -8.33
CA LYS A 228 -21.02 10.22 -8.87
C LYS A 228 -20.71 11.54 -8.14
N ASN A 229 -21.74 12.32 -7.85
CA ASN A 229 -21.61 13.63 -7.20
C ASN A 229 -21.29 13.46 -5.70
N PHE A 230 -21.97 12.54 -5.04
CA PHE A 230 -21.70 12.22 -3.65
C PHE A 230 -20.24 11.78 -3.42
N ARG A 231 -19.75 10.81 -4.22
CA ARG A 231 -18.36 10.35 -4.12
C ARG A 231 -17.34 11.46 -4.36
N LYS A 232 -17.54 12.30 -5.37
CA LYS A 232 -16.63 13.42 -5.63
C LYS A 232 -16.49 14.37 -4.45
N ILE A 233 -17.57 14.65 -3.75
CA ILE A 233 -17.59 15.56 -2.61
C ILE A 233 -16.87 14.92 -1.43
N VAL A 234 -17.19 13.68 -1.11
CA VAL A 234 -16.55 12.93 -0.01
C VAL A 234 -15.05 12.78 -0.26
N ASP A 235 -14.66 12.34 -1.46
CA ASP A 235 -13.24 12.17 -1.83
C ASP A 235 -12.47 13.49 -1.76
N HIS A 236 -13.07 14.60 -2.20
CA HIS A 236 -12.39 15.90 -2.24
C HIS A 236 -12.08 16.42 -0.83
N ILE A 237 -13.05 16.35 0.06
CA ILE A 237 -12.95 16.93 1.40
C ILE A 237 -12.03 16.10 2.30
N THR A 238 -12.19 14.78 2.29
CA THR A 238 -11.31 13.88 3.04
C THR A 238 -9.85 14.06 2.58
N LYS A 239 -9.64 14.30 1.29
CA LYS A 239 -8.32 14.45 0.70
C LYS A 239 -7.64 15.77 1.08
N MET A 240 -8.37 16.90 1.12
CA MET A 240 -7.78 18.20 1.42
C MET A 240 -7.26 18.31 2.87
N ASN A 241 -8.05 17.98 3.85
CA ASN A 241 -7.66 18.06 5.26
C ASN A 241 -6.50 17.12 5.60
N PHE A 242 -6.49 15.96 5.00
CA PHE A 242 -5.46 14.96 5.23
C PHE A 242 -4.12 15.33 4.58
N GLU A 243 -4.11 15.80 3.33
CA GLU A 243 -2.91 16.25 2.62
C GLU A 243 -2.23 17.42 3.35
N GLU A 244 -3.02 18.36 3.89
CA GLU A 244 -2.49 19.48 4.68
C GLU A 244 -1.78 19.00 5.95
N ASN A 245 -2.44 18.14 6.72
CA ASN A 245 -1.87 17.56 7.94
C ASN A 245 -0.64 16.71 7.69
N LYS A 246 -0.62 15.96 6.59
CA LYS A 246 0.49 15.11 6.19
C LYS A 246 1.72 15.93 5.81
N ASN A 247 1.56 16.90 4.91
CA ASN A 247 2.65 17.79 4.50
C ASN A 247 3.21 18.53 5.72
N PHE A 248 2.35 18.89 6.65
CA PHE A 248 2.71 19.52 7.89
C PHE A 248 3.55 18.59 8.78
N ILE A 249 3.13 17.32 9.00
CA ILE A 249 3.92 16.34 9.77
C ILE A 249 5.27 16.05 9.08
N GLU A 250 5.33 16.00 7.77
CA GLU A 250 6.58 15.77 7.03
C GLU A 250 7.61 16.89 7.21
N SER A 251 7.15 18.11 7.53
CA SER A 251 8.03 19.24 7.82
C SER A 251 8.72 19.13 9.19
N ILE A 252 8.23 18.27 10.09
CA ILE A 252 8.73 18.15 11.47
C ILE A 252 9.85 17.13 11.56
N PRO A 253 11.10 17.53 11.90
CA PRO A 253 12.26 16.63 11.84
C PRO A 253 12.11 15.32 12.62
N ILE A 254 11.53 15.38 13.81
CA ILE A 254 11.36 14.22 14.71
C ILE A 254 10.29 13.22 14.19
N LEU A 255 9.40 13.67 13.32
CA LEU A 255 8.30 12.87 12.75
C LEU A 255 8.48 12.59 11.25
N ALA A 256 9.39 13.29 10.58
CA ALA A 256 9.55 13.24 9.12
C ALA A 256 9.82 11.84 8.56
N ASN A 257 10.60 11.01 9.28
CA ASN A 257 11.04 9.70 8.81
C ASN A 257 10.25 8.52 9.43
N ILE A 258 9.13 8.76 10.12
CA ILE A 258 8.25 7.68 10.55
C ILE A 258 7.54 7.07 9.33
N HIS A 259 7.18 5.79 9.45
CA HIS A 259 6.53 5.07 8.34
C HIS A 259 5.23 5.75 7.91
N HIS A 260 4.92 5.68 6.61
CA HIS A 260 3.75 6.34 6.01
C HIS A 260 2.43 6.00 6.73
N THR A 261 2.19 4.73 7.05
CA THR A 261 1.00 4.31 7.81
C THR A 261 0.92 4.95 9.20
N GLN A 262 2.06 5.13 9.87
CA GLN A 262 2.12 5.80 11.17
C GLN A 262 1.85 7.29 11.05
N LYS A 263 2.34 7.95 9.98
CA LYS A 263 2.01 9.35 9.69
C LYS A 263 0.51 9.53 9.48
N THR A 264 -0.08 8.63 8.72
CA THR A 264 -1.53 8.59 8.46
C THR A 264 -2.33 8.50 9.76
N ILE A 265 -1.94 7.59 10.65
CA ILE A 265 -2.57 7.44 11.96
C ILE A 265 -2.36 8.72 12.78
N LEU A 266 -1.13 9.27 12.80
CA LEU A 266 -0.80 10.49 13.52
C LEU A 266 -1.68 11.66 13.07
N CYS A 267 -1.91 11.81 11.76
CA CYS A 267 -2.81 12.84 11.22
C CYS A 267 -4.23 12.77 11.81
N SER A 268 -4.70 11.56 12.13
CA SER A 268 -6.02 11.34 12.72
C SER A 268 -6.08 11.64 14.23
N PHE A 269 -4.92 11.68 14.91
CA PHE A 269 -4.82 11.90 16.36
C PHE A 269 -4.23 13.27 16.72
N LEU A 270 -3.94 14.11 15.74
CA LEU A 270 -3.58 15.50 15.99
C LEU A 270 -4.79 16.27 16.51
N TYR A 271 -4.65 16.80 17.72
CA TYR A 271 -5.68 17.64 18.31
C TYR A 271 -5.35 19.11 18.06
N LYS A 272 -6.29 19.87 17.48
CA LYS A 272 -6.14 21.29 17.18
C LYS A 272 -6.52 22.12 18.41
N GLU A 273 -5.59 22.93 18.89
CA GLU A 273 -5.78 23.85 20.00
C GLU A 273 -5.55 25.30 19.56
N ASN A 274 -6.42 26.20 19.98
CA ASN A 274 -6.31 27.62 19.70
C ASN A 274 -5.95 28.37 21.00
N PHE A 275 -4.95 29.22 20.91
CA PHE A 275 -4.47 30.03 22.04
C PHE A 275 -4.51 31.52 21.69
N GLN A 276 -5.02 32.33 22.60
CA GLN A 276 -5.03 33.78 22.47
C GLN A 276 -3.65 34.35 22.83
N GLU A 277 -3.34 35.54 22.35
CA GLU A 277 -2.14 36.29 22.70
C GLU A 277 -1.91 36.36 24.21
N GLY A 278 -0.69 36.13 24.67
CA GLY A 278 -0.30 36.14 26.09
C GLY A 278 -0.66 34.87 26.87
N HIS A 279 -1.33 33.89 26.24
CA HIS A 279 -1.71 32.65 26.93
C HIS A 279 -0.52 31.71 27.11
N TYR A 280 -0.37 31.14 28.33
CA TYR A 280 0.63 30.09 28.58
C TYR A 280 0.16 28.76 28.00
N ILE A 281 0.89 28.25 27.00
CA ILE A 281 0.59 26.94 26.41
C ILE A 281 1.17 25.83 27.30
N VAL A 282 2.39 26.03 27.80
CA VAL A 282 3.02 25.17 28.83
C VAL A 282 3.82 26.02 29.79
N LYS A 283 3.93 25.60 31.05
CA LYS A 283 4.74 26.26 32.07
C LYS A 283 5.92 25.42 32.47
N LYS A 284 7.03 26.07 32.78
CA LYS A 284 8.23 25.43 33.34
C LYS A 284 7.86 24.65 34.61
N GLY A 285 8.33 23.40 34.68
CA GLY A 285 8.06 22.47 35.79
C GLY A 285 6.79 21.62 35.64
N ASP A 286 5.92 21.94 34.68
CA ASP A 286 4.73 21.11 34.40
C ASP A 286 5.12 19.71 33.87
N PRO A 287 4.34 18.66 34.17
CA PRO A 287 4.56 17.35 33.61
C PRO A 287 4.32 17.37 32.09
N ALA A 288 5.14 16.63 31.37
CA ALA A 288 5.06 16.54 29.93
C ALA A 288 4.10 15.45 29.48
N HIS A 289 2.94 15.83 28.95
CA HIS A 289 1.92 14.88 28.47
C HIS A 289 1.77 14.87 26.95
N CYS A 290 2.15 15.97 26.27
CA CYS A 290 1.94 16.16 24.85
C CYS A 290 3.19 16.74 24.16
N LEU A 291 3.36 16.41 22.87
CA LEU A 291 4.19 17.15 21.93
C LEU A 291 3.31 18.19 21.23
N TYR A 292 3.78 19.41 21.11
CA TYR A 292 3.09 20.50 20.42
C TYR A 292 3.80 20.90 19.13
N ILE A 293 3.03 21.32 18.15
CA ILE A 293 3.51 21.76 16.83
C ILE A 293 2.77 23.04 16.45
N VAL A 294 3.46 24.10 16.13
CA VAL A 294 2.88 25.38 15.72
C VAL A 294 2.33 25.26 14.30
N LYS A 295 1.01 25.35 14.14
CA LYS A 295 0.34 25.39 12.84
C LYS A 295 0.29 26.81 12.28
N GLU A 296 -0.10 27.77 13.10
CA GLU A 296 -0.27 29.18 12.74
C GLU A 296 0.12 30.07 13.91
N GLY A 297 0.65 31.27 13.63
CA GLY A 297 1.09 32.25 14.64
C GLY A 297 2.55 32.04 15.08
N GLU A 298 2.91 32.73 16.15
CA GLU A 298 4.24 32.67 16.78
C GLU A 298 4.11 32.40 18.29
N VAL A 299 5.02 31.62 18.85
CA VAL A 299 5.08 31.36 20.28
C VAL A 299 6.46 31.66 20.83
N ASP A 300 6.53 32.30 22.01
CA ASP A 300 7.75 32.67 22.72
C ASP A 300 8.10 31.60 23.76
N CYS A 301 9.30 31.01 23.62
CA CYS A 301 9.86 30.16 24.66
C CYS A 301 10.68 31.04 25.61
N SER A 302 10.33 31.06 26.88
CA SER A 302 11.02 31.90 27.87
C SER A 302 11.58 31.11 29.04
N LEU A 303 12.70 31.60 29.56
CA LEU A 303 13.35 31.11 30.78
C LEU A 303 13.47 32.24 31.77
N ASN A 304 12.79 32.09 32.92
CA ASN A 304 12.79 33.12 33.98
C ASN A 304 12.38 34.50 33.43
N GLY A 305 11.40 34.56 32.55
CA GLY A 305 10.87 35.83 31.98
C GLY A 305 11.67 36.39 30.79
N LYS A 306 12.82 35.76 30.41
CA LYS A 306 13.60 36.18 29.25
C LYS A 306 13.32 35.26 28.08
N VAL A 307 12.90 35.80 26.91
CA VAL A 307 12.65 35.02 25.69
C VAL A 307 13.98 34.50 25.18
N VAL A 308 14.11 33.18 25.08
CA VAL A 308 15.29 32.48 24.59
C VAL A 308 15.11 31.97 23.16
N ARG A 309 13.88 31.76 22.71
CA ARG A 309 13.57 31.27 21.36
C ARG A 309 12.15 31.64 20.95
N ILE A 310 11.95 31.96 19.67
CA ILE A 310 10.63 32.16 19.04
C ILE A 310 10.40 31.01 18.09
N LEU A 311 9.22 30.39 18.21
CA LEU A 311 8.79 29.30 17.33
C LEU A 311 7.73 29.78 16.37
N ARG A 312 7.78 29.27 15.14
CA ARG A 312 6.92 29.63 14.03
C ARG A 312 6.26 28.40 13.42
N LYS A 313 5.43 28.63 12.43
CA LYS A 313 4.75 27.56 11.68
C LYS A 313 5.74 26.44 11.27
N GLY A 314 5.43 25.19 11.65
CA GLY A 314 6.25 24.01 11.40
C GLY A 314 7.23 23.66 12.52
N ASP A 315 7.46 24.58 13.47
CA ASP A 315 8.28 24.28 14.64
C ASP A 315 7.49 23.45 15.66
N ASN A 316 8.23 22.63 16.41
CA ASN A 316 7.67 21.83 17.49
C ASN A 316 8.33 22.15 18.82
N PHE A 317 7.63 21.91 19.92
CA PHE A 317 8.14 22.06 21.27
C PHE A 317 7.61 20.97 22.22
N GLY A 318 8.38 20.78 23.30
CA GLY A 318 8.06 19.78 24.32
C GLY A 318 8.67 18.40 24.06
N GLU A 319 9.40 18.21 22.97
CA GLU A 319 10.07 16.95 22.62
C GLU A 319 11.16 16.56 23.63
N ARG A 320 11.93 17.54 24.16
CA ARG A 320 12.98 17.28 25.15
C ARG A 320 12.44 16.54 26.37
N SER A 321 11.36 17.04 26.97
CA SER A 321 10.74 16.45 28.15
C SER A 321 10.22 15.03 27.89
N ILE A 322 9.77 14.75 26.65
CA ILE A 322 9.30 13.43 26.23
C ILE A 322 10.47 12.47 26.05
N LEU A 323 11.56 12.94 25.44
CA LEU A 323 12.72 12.13 25.14
C LEU A 323 13.49 11.71 26.38
N ILE A 324 13.66 12.62 27.36
CA ILE A 324 14.42 12.35 28.60
C ILE A 324 13.54 12.13 29.83
N ASP A 325 12.19 12.04 29.65
CA ASP A 325 11.22 11.77 30.73
C ASP A 325 11.33 12.79 31.86
N SER A 326 11.29 14.07 31.54
CA SER A 326 11.43 15.18 32.48
C SER A 326 10.25 16.12 32.40
N THR A 327 10.15 17.03 33.39
CA THR A 327 9.20 18.15 33.36
C THR A 327 9.58 19.19 32.29
N ARG A 328 8.66 20.10 31.99
CA ARG A 328 8.88 21.20 31.03
C ARG A 328 10.04 22.08 31.47
N SER A 329 10.99 22.35 30.58
CA SER A 329 12.20 23.13 30.86
C SER A 329 12.00 24.65 30.71
N LEU A 330 11.01 25.09 29.91
CA LEU A 330 10.72 26.47 29.58
C LEU A 330 9.25 26.78 29.71
N ASP A 331 8.91 28.06 29.90
CA ASP A 331 7.57 28.59 29.64
C ASP A 331 7.38 28.81 28.15
N VAL A 332 6.23 28.42 27.60
CA VAL A 332 5.87 28.66 26.19
C VAL A 332 4.57 29.43 26.15
N ILE A 333 4.64 30.66 25.61
CA ILE A 333 3.61 31.67 25.64
C ILE A 333 3.21 32.04 24.22
N ALA A 334 1.93 32.15 23.93
CA ALA A 334 1.43 32.60 22.64
C ALA A 334 1.78 34.10 22.48
N LYS A 335 2.60 34.43 21.48
CA LYS A 335 3.02 35.79 21.16
C LYS A 335 1.97 36.58 20.39
N CYS A 336 1.09 35.88 19.71
CA CYS A 336 -0.12 36.35 19.01
C CYS A 336 -1.15 35.25 19.08
N ASP A 337 -2.37 35.49 18.59
CA ASP A 337 -3.32 34.40 18.42
C ASP A 337 -2.69 33.30 17.59
N CYS A 338 -2.61 32.09 18.13
CA CYS A 338 -1.95 30.99 17.50
C CYS A 338 -2.74 29.68 17.55
N VAL A 339 -2.44 28.83 16.58
CA VAL A 339 -2.99 27.49 16.46
C VAL A 339 -1.86 26.49 16.59
N CYS A 340 -1.99 25.56 17.53
CA CYS A 340 -1.07 24.45 17.70
C CYS A 340 -1.78 23.12 17.50
N TYR A 341 -1.06 22.15 16.96
CA TYR A 341 -1.45 20.76 17.07
C TYR A 341 -0.76 20.13 18.27
N SER A 342 -1.49 19.32 19.02
CA SER A 342 -0.95 18.50 20.10
C SER A 342 -1.13 17.01 19.81
N VAL A 343 -0.16 16.22 20.28
CA VAL A 343 -0.24 14.74 20.27
C VAL A 343 0.23 14.21 21.60
N SER A 344 -0.56 13.32 22.21
CA SER A 344 -0.24 12.78 23.52
C SER A 344 0.91 11.73 23.46
N ILE A 345 1.65 11.61 24.57
CA ILE A 345 2.68 10.56 24.73
C ILE A 345 2.06 9.16 24.62
N SER A 346 0.85 8.97 25.15
CA SER A 346 0.14 7.68 25.03
C SER A 346 -0.15 7.31 23.58
N THR A 347 -0.53 8.28 22.76
CA THR A 347 -0.71 8.07 21.31
C THR A 347 0.61 7.73 20.63
N LEU A 348 1.70 8.47 20.91
CA LEU A 348 3.01 8.18 20.36
C LEU A 348 3.49 6.78 20.76
N LYS A 349 3.29 6.37 22.00
CA LYS A 349 3.62 5.04 22.52
C LYS A 349 2.80 3.94 21.82
N SER A 350 1.50 4.14 21.65
CA SER A 350 0.64 3.15 20.98
C SER A 350 0.97 2.97 19.49
N MET A 351 1.45 4.03 18.84
CA MET A 351 1.80 4.00 17.41
C MET A 351 3.20 3.47 17.12
N LEU A 352 4.18 3.87 17.93
CA LEU A 352 5.60 3.58 17.72
C LEU A 352 6.09 2.41 18.58
N GLY A 353 5.27 1.89 19.50
CA GLY A 353 5.60 0.81 20.44
C GLY A 353 6.28 1.31 21.71
N GLU A 354 6.62 0.40 22.60
CA GLU A 354 7.25 0.71 23.90
C GLU A 354 8.60 1.44 23.74
N ASN A 355 9.33 1.15 22.68
CA ASN A 355 10.61 1.81 22.37
C ASN A 355 10.45 3.09 21.52
N PHE A 356 9.31 3.77 21.63
CA PHE A 356 9.00 4.94 20.81
C PHE A 356 10.06 6.06 20.90
N ARG A 357 10.70 6.26 22.04
CA ARG A 357 11.78 7.24 22.22
C ARG A 357 12.96 6.92 21.31
N ASN A 358 13.38 5.67 21.23
CA ASN A 358 14.46 5.24 20.33
C ASN A 358 14.11 5.48 18.87
N SER A 359 12.85 5.23 18.49
CA SER A 359 12.36 5.53 17.15
C SER A 359 12.40 7.02 16.83
N LEU A 360 12.07 7.88 17.81
CA LEU A 360 12.16 9.32 17.65
C LEU A 360 13.61 9.79 17.54
N TYR A 361 14.53 9.27 18.36
CA TYR A 361 15.96 9.56 18.27
C TYR A 361 16.51 9.14 16.90
N LEU A 362 16.21 7.94 16.43
CA LEU A 362 16.66 7.45 15.13
C LEU A 362 16.15 8.33 13.99
N ASN A 363 14.87 8.73 14.04
CA ASN A 363 14.30 9.64 13.06
C ASN A 363 15.01 10.99 13.04
N PHE A 364 15.38 11.49 14.21
CA PHE A 364 16.12 12.76 14.32
C PHE A 364 17.50 12.64 13.70
N ILE A 365 18.23 11.54 13.98
CA ILE A 365 19.54 11.25 13.39
C ILE A 365 19.42 11.19 11.87
N LYS A 366 18.47 10.42 11.34
CA LYS A 366 18.21 10.31 9.89
C LYS A 366 17.90 11.68 9.27
N SER A 367 17.12 12.52 9.96
CA SER A 367 16.82 13.87 9.50
C SER A 367 18.06 14.76 9.46
N ALA A 368 18.93 14.69 10.47
CA ALA A 368 20.16 15.46 10.50
C ALA A 368 21.13 15.06 9.37
N PHE A 369 21.27 13.74 9.12
CA PHE A 369 22.07 13.24 8.00
C PHE A 369 21.53 13.72 6.65
N ASN A 370 20.20 13.66 6.44
CA ASN A 370 19.57 14.12 5.19
C ASN A 370 19.70 15.63 4.96
N LYS A 371 19.77 16.45 6.02
CA LYS A 371 19.96 17.91 5.94
C LYS A 371 21.42 18.32 5.73
N SER A 372 22.38 17.47 6.10
CA SER A 372 23.78 17.75 5.93
C SER A 372 24.16 17.81 4.45
N LYS A 373 24.98 18.81 4.05
CA LYS A 373 25.50 18.88 2.67
C LYS A 373 26.42 17.70 2.33
N ILE A 374 27.13 17.18 3.32
CA ILE A 374 28.09 16.08 3.18
C ILE A 374 27.36 14.74 3.35
N PHE A 375 26.72 14.53 4.51
CA PHE A 375 26.14 13.22 4.88
C PHE A 375 24.81 12.87 4.18
N LYS A 376 24.17 13.79 3.45
CA LYS A 376 22.95 13.49 2.65
C LYS A 376 23.15 12.38 1.61
N LYS A 377 24.37 12.11 1.21
CA LYS A 377 24.73 11.03 0.28
C LYS A 377 24.92 9.69 0.99
N PHE A 378 25.13 9.70 2.31
CA PHE A 378 25.34 8.49 3.11
C PHE A 378 24.10 7.57 3.06
N ASN A 379 24.32 6.27 3.09
CA ASN A 379 23.22 5.32 3.14
C ASN A 379 22.57 5.34 4.52
N VAL A 380 21.48 6.09 4.64
CA VAL A 380 20.75 6.29 5.91
C VAL A 380 20.18 4.97 6.47
N GLN A 381 19.98 3.95 5.63
CA GLN A 381 19.50 2.64 6.09
C GLN A 381 20.53 1.91 6.96
N LEU A 382 21.82 2.17 6.77
CA LEU A 382 22.89 1.61 7.61
C LEU A 382 22.85 2.14 9.05
N LEU A 383 22.24 3.31 9.27
CA LEU A 383 22.10 3.89 10.61
C LEU A 383 21.28 2.99 11.56
N ASP A 384 20.37 2.16 11.04
CA ASP A 384 19.60 1.23 11.88
C ASP A 384 20.52 0.24 12.61
N LYS A 385 21.64 -0.17 11.97
CA LYS A 385 22.66 -1.05 12.57
C LYS A 385 23.52 -0.30 13.60
N ALA A 386 23.85 0.95 13.31
CA ALA A 386 24.74 1.76 14.15
C ALA A 386 24.01 2.52 15.27
N PHE A 387 22.68 2.54 15.27
CA PHE A 387 21.87 3.27 16.24
C PHE A 387 22.24 2.97 17.71
N PRO A 388 22.52 1.72 18.13
CA PRO A 388 22.89 1.43 19.54
C PRO A 388 24.13 2.15 20.03
N LEU A 389 25.00 2.64 19.14
CA LEU A 389 26.18 3.43 19.48
C LEU A 389 25.86 4.87 19.88
N PHE A 390 24.70 5.38 19.42
CA PHE A 390 24.28 6.75 19.70
C PHE A 390 23.66 6.87 21.08
N LYS A 391 24.25 7.75 21.93
CA LYS A 391 23.80 7.98 23.30
C LYS A 391 23.32 9.41 23.48
N PRO A 392 22.17 9.64 24.12
CA PRO A 392 21.70 10.99 24.44
C PRO A 392 22.57 11.58 25.56
N VAL A 393 22.91 12.86 25.41
CA VAL A 393 23.66 13.65 26.41
C VAL A 393 22.85 14.91 26.68
N ASN A 394 22.50 15.10 27.96
CA ASN A 394 21.74 16.25 28.42
C ASN A 394 22.68 17.21 29.15
N LEU A 395 22.93 18.37 28.56
CA LEU A 395 23.82 19.42 29.07
C LEU A 395 23.03 20.62 29.62
N LYS A 396 23.47 21.11 30.77
CA LYS A 396 22.97 22.36 31.33
C LYS A 396 23.77 23.52 30.77
N ASN A 397 23.21 24.71 30.78
CA ASN A 397 23.89 25.93 30.33
C ASN A 397 25.15 26.28 31.13
N THR A 398 25.37 25.65 32.29
CA THR A 398 26.58 25.78 33.13
C THR A 398 27.69 24.82 32.74
N ASP A 399 27.39 23.82 31.89
CA ASP A 399 28.34 22.78 31.51
C ASP A 399 29.22 23.24 30.35
N ILE A 400 30.40 22.61 30.25
CA ILE A 400 31.26 22.73 29.05
C ILE A 400 31.00 21.48 28.22
N ALA A 401 30.44 21.65 27.03
CA ALA A 401 30.16 20.53 26.12
C ALA A 401 31.48 19.88 25.67
N TYR A 402 32.36 20.69 25.15
CA TYR A 402 33.70 20.25 24.70
C TYR A 402 34.71 21.30 25.09
N LYS A 403 35.80 20.89 25.73
CA LYS A 403 36.89 21.75 26.17
C LYS A 403 37.78 22.14 24.98
N GLU A 404 38.52 23.24 25.16
CA GLU A 404 39.66 23.57 24.30
C GLU A 404 40.57 22.37 24.04
N ASN A 405 41.16 22.25 22.85
CA ASN A 405 41.93 21.09 22.37
C ASN A 405 41.14 19.78 22.17
N TYR A 406 39.81 19.85 22.09
CA TYR A 406 38.98 18.69 21.70
C TYR A 406 39.20 18.33 20.22
N ILE A 407 39.41 17.02 19.93
CA ILE A 407 39.58 16.54 18.56
C ILE A 407 38.21 16.52 17.88
N LYS A 408 38.03 17.37 16.87
CA LYS A 408 36.74 17.63 16.18
C LYS A 408 36.15 16.36 15.53
N SER A 409 37.02 15.47 15.02
CA SER A 409 36.56 14.22 14.36
C SER A 409 36.25 13.04 15.32
N SER A 410 36.51 13.21 16.63
CA SER A 410 36.45 12.09 17.59
C SER A 410 35.05 11.51 17.82
N LYS A 411 34.02 12.36 17.71
CA LYS A 411 32.62 11.96 17.90
C LYS A 411 31.70 12.52 16.83
N ILE A 412 30.70 11.76 16.46
CA ILE A 412 29.54 12.25 15.70
C ILE A 412 28.58 12.87 16.72
N VAL A 413 28.34 14.16 16.62
CA VAL A 413 27.52 14.92 17.56
C VAL A 413 26.36 15.57 16.80
N ILE A 414 25.14 15.35 17.25
CA ILE A 414 23.93 15.92 16.65
C ILE A 414 23.17 16.69 17.71
N VAL A 415 22.85 17.95 17.43
CA VAL A 415 22.07 18.80 18.35
C VAL A 415 20.58 18.52 18.15
N ILE A 416 19.91 17.97 19.17
CA ILE A 416 18.47 17.72 19.18
C ILE A 416 17.68 18.96 19.60
N ASP A 417 18.13 19.60 20.70
CA ASP A 417 17.50 20.80 21.24
C ASP A 417 18.57 21.75 21.81
N GLY A 418 18.31 23.06 21.74
CA GLY A 418 19.29 24.07 22.06
C GLY A 418 20.27 24.39 20.92
N HIS A 419 21.36 25.08 21.24
CA HIS A 419 22.47 25.33 20.32
C HIS A 419 23.80 25.40 21.12
N LEU A 420 24.89 25.12 20.42
CA LEU A 420 26.24 25.17 20.96
C LEU A 420 26.91 26.47 20.48
N ILE A 421 27.58 27.16 21.38
CA ILE A 421 28.27 28.40 21.10
C ILE A 421 29.76 28.33 21.48
N ASN A 422 30.57 29.16 20.84
CA ASN A 422 31.93 29.46 21.24
C ASN A 422 31.95 30.24 22.55
N SER A 423 32.73 29.80 23.54
CA SER A 423 32.79 30.45 24.86
C SER A 423 33.36 31.86 24.80
N ILE A 424 34.22 32.16 23.81
CA ILE A 424 34.91 33.44 23.67
C ILE A 424 34.08 34.42 22.83
N THR A 425 33.82 34.07 21.57
CA THR A 425 33.15 34.98 20.60
C THR A 425 31.64 35.02 20.75
N LYS A 426 31.04 34.05 21.46
CA LYS A 426 29.59 33.80 21.58
C LYS A 426 28.89 33.46 20.26
N ASP A 427 29.66 33.20 19.22
CA ASP A 427 29.09 32.75 17.94
C ASP A 427 28.52 31.35 18.05
N ILE A 428 27.47 31.08 17.25
CA ILE A 428 26.84 29.79 17.20
C ILE A 428 27.71 28.80 16.40
N VAL A 429 28.19 27.75 17.07
CA VAL A 429 29.00 26.68 16.49
C VAL A 429 28.06 25.59 15.86
N ALA A 430 26.96 25.26 16.52
CA ALA A 430 26.00 24.31 16.00
C ALA A 430 24.57 24.59 16.46
N ASN A 431 23.65 24.54 15.55
CA ASN A 431 22.23 24.71 15.76
C ASN A 431 21.48 23.35 15.83
N ARG A 432 20.27 23.40 16.33
CA ARG A 432 19.33 22.27 16.32
C ARG A 432 19.24 21.60 14.93
N GLY A 433 19.43 20.30 14.89
CA GLY A 433 19.32 19.46 13.68
C GLY A 433 20.58 19.44 12.83
N THR A 434 21.71 19.99 13.32
CA THR A 434 22.98 19.94 12.62
C THR A 434 23.95 18.94 13.23
N ILE A 435 24.88 18.46 12.41
CA ILE A 435 26.02 17.64 12.81
C ILE A 435 27.18 18.58 13.08
N LEU A 436 27.75 18.53 14.30
CA LEU A 436 28.90 19.33 14.69
C LEU A 436 30.14 18.82 13.93
N PHE A 437 30.99 19.72 13.48
CA PHE A 437 32.28 19.46 12.79
C PHE A 437 32.15 18.48 11.62
N GLN A 438 31.13 18.63 10.80
CA GLN A 438 30.83 17.68 9.73
C GLN A 438 31.90 17.53 8.65
N TYR A 439 32.72 18.56 8.41
CA TYR A 439 33.82 18.53 7.45
C TYR A 439 35.00 17.74 8.00
N GLU A 440 35.39 18.01 9.24
CA GLU A 440 36.45 17.33 9.96
C GLU A 440 36.14 15.85 10.20
N LEU A 441 34.88 15.52 10.45
CA LEU A 441 34.41 14.13 10.51
C LEU A 441 34.54 13.41 9.16
N PHE A 442 34.18 14.08 8.07
CA PHE A 442 34.26 13.51 6.72
C PHE A 442 35.70 13.27 6.29
N GLU A 443 36.59 14.22 6.54
CA GLU A 443 38.00 14.13 6.21
C GLU A 443 38.83 13.33 7.23
N ASN A 444 38.19 12.94 8.34
CA ASN A 444 38.84 12.27 9.49
C ASN A 444 40.07 13.06 9.98
N SER A 445 39.96 14.42 10.04
CA SER A 445 41.04 15.29 10.46
C SER A 445 41.32 15.17 11.97
N GLU A 446 42.56 15.42 12.38
CA GLU A 446 42.94 15.49 13.78
C GLU A 446 42.88 16.94 14.34
N ASP A 447 42.20 17.85 13.63
CA ASP A 447 42.02 19.24 14.06
C ASP A 447 41.37 19.33 15.43
N LYS A 448 41.85 20.27 16.23
CA LYS A 448 41.39 20.51 17.59
C LYS A 448 40.63 21.83 17.67
N THR A 449 39.81 21.99 18.69
CA THR A 449 39.15 23.25 19.00
C THR A 449 40.12 24.19 19.72
N ASP A 450 40.07 25.51 19.39
CA ASP A 450 40.83 26.56 20.00
C ASP A 450 40.11 27.26 21.16
N TYR A 451 38.92 26.74 21.54
CA TYR A 451 38.03 27.31 22.54
C TYR A 451 37.09 26.25 23.13
N ASP A 452 36.56 26.56 24.32
CA ASP A 452 35.50 25.75 24.90
C ASP A 452 34.19 25.95 24.14
N ILE A 453 33.45 24.85 23.95
CA ILE A 453 32.10 24.84 23.37
C ILE A 453 31.10 24.69 24.52
N ILE A 454 30.18 25.62 24.65
CA ILE A 454 29.21 25.65 25.74
C ILE A 454 27.78 25.59 25.19
N PRO A 455 26.84 24.94 25.91
CA PRO A 455 25.41 24.90 25.52
C PRO A 455 24.71 26.22 25.85
N GLN A 456 23.73 26.60 24.99
CA GLN A 456 22.85 27.75 25.24
C GLN A 456 21.51 27.57 24.56
N PRO A 457 20.36 27.57 25.31
CA PRO A 457 20.29 27.36 26.76
C PRO A 457 20.75 25.91 27.08
N ASP A 458 20.11 25.22 28.01
CA ASP A 458 20.37 23.77 28.17
C ASP A 458 20.21 23.03 26.85
N CYS A 459 21.11 22.11 26.52
CA CYS A 459 21.09 21.37 25.26
C CYS A 459 20.86 19.87 25.46
N LEU A 460 20.15 19.29 24.52
CA LEU A 460 20.08 17.84 24.35
C LEU A 460 20.84 17.46 23.07
N LEU A 461 21.84 16.62 23.22
CA LEU A 461 22.67 16.11 22.13
C LEU A 461 22.50 14.60 21.98
N ILE A 462 22.88 14.08 20.84
CA ILE A 462 23.14 12.64 20.64
C ILE A 462 24.57 12.49 20.15
N GLU A 463 25.32 11.61 20.78
CA GLU A 463 26.73 11.35 20.46
C GLU A 463 26.98 9.88 20.12
N ALA A 464 27.90 9.65 19.18
CA ALA A 464 28.49 8.33 18.92
C ALA A 464 30.02 8.49 18.71
N ASN A 465 30.80 7.49 19.14
CA ASN A 465 32.24 7.47 18.85
C ASN A 465 32.43 7.20 17.36
N THR A 466 33.20 8.09 16.67
CA THR A 466 33.41 8.02 15.22
C THR A 466 34.10 6.72 14.82
N LYS A 467 35.13 6.27 15.57
CA LYS A 467 35.88 5.06 15.24
C LYS A 467 35.01 3.81 15.38
N GLU A 468 34.21 3.71 16.46
CA GLU A 468 33.30 2.59 16.66
C GLU A 468 32.23 2.55 15.58
N PHE A 469 31.70 3.71 15.21
CA PHE A 469 30.70 3.86 14.15
C PHE A 469 31.23 3.41 12.78
N LEU A 470 32.44 3.89 12.39
CA LEU A 470 33.07 3.52 11.13
C LEU A 470 33.50 2.05 11.10
N ASN A 471 34.04 1.52 12.21
CA ASN A 471 34.39 0.10 12.32
C ASN A 471 33.17 -0.81 12.14
N LEU A 472 32.03 -0.41 12.70
CA LEU A 472 30.77 -1.19 12.55
C LEU A 472 30.26 -1.17 11.10
N LEU A 473 30.49 -0.10 10.36
CA LEU A 473 30.04 0.07 8.99
C LEU A 473 31.07 -0.37 7.93
N GLY A 474 32.33 -0.65 8.34
CA GLY A 474 33.32 -1.29 7.48
C GLY A 474 34.11 -0.36 6.57
N GLY A 475 34.32 0.93 6.95
CA GLY A 475 35.15 1.85 6.20
C GLY A 475 35.09 3.30 6.65
N SER A 476 35.85 4.19 6.02
CA SER A 476 35.77 5.64 6.23
C SER A 476 34.47 6.22 5.68
N PHE A 477 34.08 7.42 6.14
CA PHE A 477 32.88 8.11 5.57
C PHE A 477 33.01 8.32 4.07
N LYS A 478 34.20 8.61 3.57
CA LYS A 478 34.46 8.81 2.14
C LYS A 478 34.21 7.53 1.35
N GLU A 479 34.78 6.40 1.77
CA GLU A 479 34.61 5.10 1.14
C GLU A 479 33.15 4.65 1.16
N LEU A 480 32.44 4.77 2.30
CA LEU A 480 31.03 4.41 2.43
C LEU A 480 30.13 5.24 1.51
N MET A 481 30.48 6.52 1.31
CA MET A 481 29.74 7.38 0.38
C MET A 481 30.00 7.01 -1.07
N GLU A 482 31.25 6.73 -1.44
CA GLU A 482 31.62 6.27 -2.79
C GLU A 482 30.90 4.94 -3.11
N GLN A 483 30.92 3.97 -2.20
CA GLN A 483 30.18 2.72 -2.33
C GLN A 483 28.68 2.94 -2.53
N THR A 484 28.09 3.85 -1.75
CA THR A 484 26.67 4.19 -1.87
C THR A 484 26.36 4.83 -3.23
N GLU A 485 27.22 5.68 -3.77
CA GLU A 485 27.04 6.26 -5.11
C GLU A 485 27.15 5.20 -6.21
N ILE A 486 28.07 4.25 -6.07
CA ILE A 486 28.19 3.12 -7.00
C ILE A 486 26.94 2.25 -6.97
N ILE A 487 26.44 1.87 -5.77
CA ILE A 487 25.20 1.08 -5.61
C ILE A 487 24.02 1.82 -6.25
N LYS A 488 23.88 3.14 -5.99
CA LYS A 488 22.83 3.96 -6.61
C LYS A 488 22.94 4.02 -8.14
N SER A 489 24.16 3.99 -8.66
CA SER A 489 24.41 3.99 -10.11
C SER A 489 24.05 2.62 -10.70
N LEU A 490 24.51 1.53 -10.08
CA LEU A 490 24.16 0.17 -10.47
C LEU A 490 22.65 -0.05 -10.43
N SER A 491 21.96 0.36 -9.36
CA SER A 491 20.52 0.16 -9.21
C SER A 491 19.65 0.87 -10.25
N LYS A 492 20.19 1.87 -10.97
CA LYS A 492 19.49 2.52 -12.08
C LYS A 492 19.60 1.75 -13.39
N ILE A 493 20.60 0.89 -13.50
CA ILE A 493 20.84 0.08 -14.69
C ILE A 493 19.88 -1.09 -14.67
N SER A 494 19.14 -1.27 -15.75
CA SER A 494 18.03 -2.23 -15.82
C SER A 494 18.41 -3.67 -15.46
N ILE A 495 19.64 -4.10 -15.78
CA ILE A 495 20.14 -5.45 -15.45
C ILE A 495 20.48 -5.60 -13.95
N PHE A 496 20.84 -4.52 -13.25
CA PHE A 496 21.17 -4.56 -11.83
C PHE A 496 19.99 -4.14 -10.93
N LYS A 497 18.97 -3.47 -11.49
CA LYS A 497 17.82 -2.93 -10.76
C LYS A 497 17.04 -3.98 -9.97
N THR A 498 17.03 -5.22 -10.42
CA THR A 498 16.30 -6.34 -9.81
C THR A 498 17.16 -7.17 -8.84
N LEU A 499 18.41 -6.80 -8.66
CA LEU A 499 19.31 -7.49 -7.73
C LEU A 499 19.09 -6.97 -6.30
N SER A 500 19.32 -7.87 -5.33
CA SER A 500 19.31 -7.48 -3.92
C SER A 500 20.46 -6.55 -3.55
N ASN A 501 20.32 -5.79 -2.48
CA ASN A 501 21.38 -4.91 -1.99
C ASN A 501 22.68 -5.68 -1.70
N GLN A 502 22.61 -6.91 -1.17
CA GLN A 502 23.78 -7.76 -0.93
C GLN A 502 24.53 -8.10 -2.22
N LYS A 503 23.80 -8.40 -3.30
CA LYS A 503 24.42 -8.64 -4.62
C LYS A 503 25.08 -7.36 -5.17
N LEU A 504 24.44 -6.21 -5.01
CA LEU A 504 25.00 -4.93 -5.42
C LEU A 504 26.25 -4.56 -4.60
N GLU A 505 26.24 -4.80 -3.29
CA GLU A 505 27.42 -4.62 -2.42
C GLU A 505 28.59 -5.52 -2.85
N TYR A 506 28.31 -6.76 -3.26
CA TYR A 506 29.35 -7.62 -3.80
C TYR A 506 29.94 -7.04 -5.10
N PHE A 507 29.09 -6.56 -6.04
CA PHE A 507 29.61 -5.95 -7.27
C PHE A 507 30.47 -4.73 -7.00
N VAL A 508 30.18 -3.94 -5.98
CA VAL A 508 31.03 -2.80 -5.54
C VAL A 508 32.44 -3.26 -5.15
N GLN A 509 32.58 -4.46 -4.55
CA GLN A 509 33.88 -5.01 -4.16
C GLN A 509 34.72 -5.51 -5.33
N VAL A 510 34.08 -5.95 -6.43
CA VAL A 510 34.76 -6.52 -7.63
C VAL A 510 34.86 -5.52 -8.78
N ILE A 511 34.29 -4.34 -8.64
CA ILE A 511 34.42 -3.26 -9.62
C ILE A 511 35.89 -2.81 -9.70
N ASN A 512 36.41 -2.69 -10.94
CA ASN A 512 37.70 -2.12 -11.22
C ASN A 512 37.53 -0.72 -11.83
N GLU A 513 38.38 0.22 -11.42
CA GLU A 513 38.46 1.55 -12.00
C GLU A 513 39.51 1.55 -13.11
N GLU A 514 39.13 1.98 -14.32
CA GLU A 514 40.00 2.06 -15.50
C GLU A 514 39.97 3.49 -16.03
N LYS A 515 41.13 4.01 -16.41
CA LYS A 515 41.30 5.34 -16.96
C LYS A 515 41.73 5.27 -18.41
N PHE A 516 41.15 6.14 -19.26
CA PHE A 516 41.41 6.24 -20.69
C PHE A 516 41.69 7.68 -21.08
N GLU A 517 42.63 7.83 -22.00
CA GLU A 517 43.05 9.13 -22.53
C GLU A 517 42.12 9.56 -23.70
N ASP A 518 42.20 10.84 -24.09
CA ASP A 518 41.42 11.38 -25.20
C ASP A 518 41.64 10.60 -26.49
N GLY A 519 40.59 10.19 -27.14
CA GLY A 519 40.64 9.46 -28.41
C GLY A 519 40.94 7.96 -28.27
N GLU A 520 41.17 7.42 -27.09
CA GLU A 520 41.44 6.01 -26.84
C GLU A 520 40.18 5.16 -27.02
N ASN A 521 40.30 3.98 -27.62
CA ASN A 521 39.21 3.04 -27.80
C ASN A 521 39.04 2.18 -26.55
N ILE A 522 37.95 2.40 -25.79
CA ILE A 522 37.56 1.54 -24.66
C ILE A 522 37.01 0.20 -25.16
N ILE A 523 36.26 0.24 -26.24
CA ILE A 523 35.73 -0.93 -26.94
C ILE A 523 35.94 -0.74 -28.44
N THR A 524 36.36 -1.83 -29.13
CA THR A 524 36.47 -1.85 -30.59
C THR A 524 35.41 -2.80 -31.18
N GLN A 525 34.64 -2.33 -32.17
CA GLN A 525 33.64 -3.12 -32.89
C GLN A 525 34.28 -4.40 -33.49
N GLY A 526 33.58 -5.53 -33.34
CA GLY A 526 34.02 -6.82 -33.85
C GLY A 526 34.88 -7.62 -32.86
N ASN A 527 35.44 -7.02 -31.81
CA ASN A 527 36.20 -7.73 -30.79
C ASN A 527 35.27 -8.55 -29.87
N LYS A 528 35.84 -9.56 -29.19
CA LYS A 528 35.12 -10.30 -28.16
C LYS A 528 34.88 -9.39 -26.95
N GLY A 529 33.68 -9.40 -26.41
CA GLY A 529 33.34 -8.65 -25.22
C GLY A 529 33.42 -9.53 -23.96
N ASP A 530 34.10 -9.04 -22.93
CA ASP A 530 34.30 -9.70 -21.66
C ASP A 530 34.04 -8.81 -20.44
N LYS A 531 33.85 -7.50 -20.67
CA LYS A 531 33.62 -6.50 -19.63
C LYS A 531 32.39 -5.64 -19.92
N PHE A 532 31.77 -5.16 -18.87
CA PHE A 532 30.71 -4.16 -18.84
C PHE A 532 31.28 -2.90 -18.19
N TYR A 533 30.86 -1.72 -18.64
CA TYR A 533 31.40 -0.44 -18.22
C TYR A 533 30.34 0.56 -17.78
N ILE A 534 30.65 1.36 -16.74
CA ILE A 534 29.86 2.50 -16.25
C ILE A 534 30.75 3.73 -16.23
N ILE A 535 30.32 4.82 -16.81
CA ILE A 535 31.10 6.07 -16.85
C ILE A 535 31.06 6.73 -15.46
N LYS A 536 32.21 6.80 -14.78
CA LYS A 536 32.40 7.52 -13.51
C LYS A 536 32.54 9.02 -13.73
N SER A 537 33.39 9.39 -14.70
CA SER A 537 33.64 10.78 -15.12
C SER A 537 34.05 10.85 -16.58
N GLY A 538 33.75 11.96 -17.24
CA GLY A 538 34.04 12.17 -18.66
C GLY A 538 32.90 11.77 -19.59
N LYS A 539 33.21 11.64 -20.89
CA LYS A 539 32.25 11.31 -21.95
C LYS A 539 32.82 10.31 -22.92
N VAL A 540 31.98 9.50 -23.56
CA VAL A 540 32.42 8.58 -24.60
C VAL A 540 31.53 8.68 -25.83
N ASP A 541 32.12 8.56 -27.02
CA ASP A 541 31.40 8.52 -28.29
C ASP A 541 31.25 7.11 -28.82
N ILE A 542 30.06 6.81 -29.31
CA ILE A 542 29.72 5.51 -29.90
C ILE A 542 29.78 5.60 -31.42
N PHE A 543 30.51 4.68 -32.05
CA PHE A 543 30.60 4.54 -33.52
C PHE A 543 30.16 3.13 -33.96
N ILE A 544 29.39 3.04 -35.05
CA ILE A 544 29.06 1.78 -35.71
C ILE A 544 29.49 1.90 -37.17
N ASN A 545 30.39 1.00 -37.60
CA ASN A 545 31.00 1.03 -38.94
C ASN A 545 31.60 2.42 -39.23
N ASP A 546 32.35 2.95 -38.26
CA ASP A 546 33.02 4.25 -38.25
C ASP A 546 32.06 5.49 -38.35
N LYS A 547 30.76 5.26 -38.26
CA LYS A 547 29.78 6.33 -38.24
C LYS A 547 29.42 6.66 -36.78
N TYR A 548 29.58 7.94 -36.41
CA TYR A 548 29.14 8.46 -35.12
C TYR A 548 27.62 8.26 -34.92
N ILE A 549 27.23 7.77 -33.75
CA ILE A 549 25.84 7.52 -33.38
C ILE A 549 25.38 8.48 -32.30
N ARG A 550 26.08 8.50 -31.15
CA ARG A 550 25.76 9.35 -29.99
C ARG A 550 26.91 9.38 -29.00
N THR A 551 26.84 10.37 -28.10
CA THR A 551 27.72 10.48 -26.92
C THR A 551 26.99 9.93 -25.68
N LEU A 552 27.72 9.23 -24.82
CA LEU A 552 27.29 8.87 -23.47
C LEU A 552 28.03 9.76 -22.46
N ASN A 553 27.31 10.09 -21.38
CA ASN A 553 27.78 10.97 -20.32
C ASN A 553 27.99 10.20 -19.00
N GLU A 554 28.44 10.89 -17.97
CA GLU A 554 28.59 10.34 -16.62
C GLU A 554 27.33 9.60 -16.15
N LYS A 555 27.54 8.48 -15.44
CA LYS A 555 26.51 7.59 -14.91
C LYS A 555 25.74 6.77 -15.97
N GLU A 556 26.03 6.96 -17.25
CA GLU A 556 25.56 6.06 -18.31
C GLU A 556 26.48 4.84 -18.40
N HIS A 557 26.02 3.78 -19.08
CA HIS A 557 26.69 2.49 -19.15
C HIS A 557 26.71 1.94 -20.58
N PHE A 558 27.61 1.00 -20.82
CA PHE A 558 27.73 0.32 -22.11
C PHE A 558 28.38 -1.06 -21.99
N GLY A 559 28.17 -1.91 -22.98
CA GLY A 559 28.76 -3.23 -23.05
C GLY A 559 28.05 -4.31 -22.24
N GLU A 560 26.83 -4.08 -21.76
CA GLU A 560 26.02 -5.01 -20.93
C GLU A 560 25.74 -6.35 -21.59
N ARG A 561 25.66 -6.39 -22.95
CA ARG A 561 25.45 -7.63 -23.71
C ARG A 561 26.58 -8.63 -23.55
N ALA A 562 27.79 -8.15 -23.26
CA ALA A 562 28.96 -9.00 -23.04
C ALA A 562 28.85 -9.89 -21.79
N LEU A 563 28.07 -9.47 -20.81
CA LEU A 563 27.85 -10.24 -19.57
C LEU A 563 27.01 -11.51 -19.82
N PHE A 564 26.19 -11.52 -20.88
CA PHE A 564 25.19 -12.59 -21.12
C PHE A 564 25.42 -13.36 -22.42
N PHE A 565 25.90 -12.65 -23.44
CA PHE A 565 26.03 -13.21 -24.78
C PHE A 565 27.50 -13.20 -25.18
N HIS A 566 28.03 -14.34 -25.58
CA HIS A 566 29.41 -14.42 -26.15
C HIS A 566 29.45 -13.80 -27.56
N GLU A 567 28.79 -12.66 -27.74
CA GLU A 567 28.72 -11.95 -29.02
C GLU A 567 29.90 -11.00 -29.18
N LYS A 568 30.27 -10.73 -30.44
CA LYS A 568 31.21 -9.69 -30.77
C LYS A 568 30.63 -8.30 -30.44
N ARG A 569 31.51 -7.35 -30.08
CA ARG A 569 31.15 -5.95 -29.82
C ARG A 569 30.41 -5.34 -31.02
N SER A 570 29.23 -4.78 -30.80
CA SER A 570 28.39 -4.20 -31.85
C SER A 570 28.83 -2.81 -32.30
N ALA A 571 29.64 -2.13 -31.50
CA ALA A 571 30.07 -0.74 -31.70
C ALA A 571 31.50 -0.52 -31.19
N THR A 572 32.16 0.50 -31.70
CA THR A 572 33.39 1.07 -31.13
C THR A 572 32.99 2.20 -30.17
N ILE A 573 33.62 2.24 -29.00
CA ILE A 573 33.42 3.29 -27.99
C ILE A 573 34.75 3.96 -27.74
N LYS A 574 34.76 5.29 -27.90
CA LYS A 574 35.96 6.11 -27.86
C LYS A 574 35.84 7.14 -26.76
N ALA A 575 36.92 7.33 -26.00
CA ALA A 575 37.00 8.35 -24.97
C ALA A 575 37.01 9.77 -25.58
N VAL A 576 36.33 10.72 -24.94
CA VAL A 576 36.32 12.15 -25.30
C VAL A 576 36.87 12.93 -24.10
N GLY A 577 38.07 13.40 -24.20
CA GLY A 577 38.85 13.87 -23.08
C GLY A 577 39.29 12.73 -22.16
N GLU A 578 39.77 13.04 -20.98
CA GLU A 578 40.05 12.03 -19.94
C GLU A 578 38.78 11.39 -19.44
N VAL A 579 38.69 10.06 -19.48
CA VAL A 579 37.51 9.28 -19.06
C VAL A 579 37.91 8.25 -18.02
N ILE A 580 37.20 8.23 -16.92
CA ILE A 580 37.28 7.18 -15.89
C ILE A 580 36.03 6.35 -15.93
N VAL A 581 36.15 5.03 -15.99
CA VAL A 581 35.04 4.09 -15.99
C VAL A 581 35.23 3.05 -14.89
N PHE A 582 34.07 2.58 -14.38
CA PHE A 582 34.01 1.35 -13.61
C PHE A 582 33.76 0.17 -14.53
N SER A 583 34.52 -0.91 -14.36
CA SER A 583 34.37 -2.13 -15.15
C SER A 583 34.00 -3.33 -14.28
N ILE A 584 33.14 -4.22 -14.80
CA ILE A 584 32.79 -5.51 -14.22
C ILE A 584 33.09 -6.58 -15.26
N SER A 585 33.92 -7.59 -14.92
CA SER A 585 34.22 -8.70 -15.81
C SER A 585 33.03 -9.66 -15.93
N GLN A 586 32.91 -10.34 -17.08
CA GLN A 586 31.93 -11.42 -17.27
C GLN A 586 32.13 -12.53 -16.24
N GLU A 587 33.36 -12.87 -15.90
CA GLU A 587 33.70 -13.91 -14.93
C GLU A 587 33.19 -13.58 -13.53
N ASP A 588 33.41 -12.35 -13.03
CA ASP A 588 32.91 -11.90 -11.72
C ASP A 588 31.38 -11.82 -11.69
N PHE A 589 30.76 -11.41 -12.80
CA PHE A 589 29.33 -11.40 -12.95
C PHE A 589 28.76 -12.83 -12.89
N GLU A 590 29.35 -13.78 -13.63
CA GLU A 590 28.87 -15.17 -13.68
C GLU A 590 29.05 -15.94 -12.37
N LYS A 591 30.07 -15.63 -11.58
CA LYS A 591 30.31 -16.22 -10.27
C LYS A 591 29.22 -15.86 -9.24
N ASN A 592 28.52 -14.75 -9.43
CA ASN A 592 27.62 -14.18 -8.44
C ASN A 592 26.15 -14.12 -8.88
N ILE A 593 25.84 -14.57 -10.08
CA ILE A 593 24.48 -14.60 -10.63
C ILE A 593 24.08 -16.04 -10.94
N GLU A 594 23.09 -16.54 -10.25
CA GLU A 594 22.52 -17.87 -10.43
C GLU A 594 21.81 -18.00 -11.79
N ASN A 595 21.70 -19.23 -12.30
CA ASN A 595 21.15 -19.52 -13.64
C ASN A 595 19.72 -18.98 -13.82
N ASN A 596 18.84 -19.10 -12.83
CA ASN A 596 17.48 -18.58 -12.93
C ASN A 596 17.46 -17.04 -13.03
N MET A 597 18.33 -16.38 -12.26
CA MET A 597 18.50 -14.92 -12.34
C MET A 597 19.13 -14.50 -13.65
N LYS A 598 20.14 -15.25 -14.14
CA LYS A 598 20.75 -15.01 -15.46
C LYS A 598 19.71 -15.08 -16.58
N GLU A 599 18.85 -16.10 -16.58
CA GLU A 599 17.74 -16.23 -17.53
C GLU A 599 16.75 -15.06 -17.42
N HIS A 600 16.41 -14.66 -16.20
CA HIS A 600 15.56 -13.50 -15.97
C HIS A 600 16.16 -12.21 -16.54
N LEU A 601 17.43 -11.94 -16.28
CA LEU A 601 18.13 -10.75 -16.77
C LEU A 601 18.30 -10.76 -18.29
N MET A 602 18.59 -11.92 -18.90
CA MET A 602 18.61 -12.10 -20.36
C MET A 602 17.24 -11.75 -20.98
N ASN A 603 16.17 -12.25 -20.40
CA ASN A 603 14.82 -11.90 -20.85
C ASN A 603 14.57 -10.40 -20.73
N ARG A 604 15.04 -9.74 -19.66
CA ARG A 604 14.95 -8.29 -19.50
C ARG A 604 15.67 -7.52 -20.59
N LEU A 605 16.84 -7.96 -21.03
CA LEU A 605 17.57 -7.33 -22.15
C LEU A 605 16.77 -7.43 -23.46
N TYR A 606 16.16 -8.57 -23.76
CA TYR A 606 15.28 -8.69 -24.94
C TYR A 606 14.05 -7.80 -24.85
N LEU A 607 13.50 -7.57 -23.65
CA LEU A 607 12.32 -6.71 -23.43
C LEU A 607 12.65 -5.22 -23.53
N GLN A 608 13.91 -4.82 -23.56
CA GLN A 608 14.32 -3.42 -23.76
C GLN A 608 14.27 -2.97 -25.24
N ASP A 609 13.98 -3.87 -26.18
CA ASP A 609 13.89 -3.55 -27.60
C ASP A 609 12.70 -2.62 -27.89
N ASN A 610 12.96 -1.30 -27.81
CA ASN A 610 11.98 -0.25 -28.07
C ASN A 610 11.60 -0.11 -29.55
N MET A 611 12.26 -0.82 -30.46
CA MET A 611 12.07 -0.70 -31.92
C MET A 611 10.96 -1.61 -32.46
N VAL A 612 10.34 -2.44 -31.62
CA VAL A 612 9.24 -3.33 -32.03
C VAL A 612 7.99 -2.49 -32.38
N GLU A 613 7.49 -2.65 -33.60
CA GLU A 613 6.24 -2.07 -34.07
C GLU A 613 5.15 -3.15 -34.23
N LEU A 614 3.88 -2.74 -34.30
CA LEU A 614 2.76 -3.66 -34.46
C LEU A 614 2.90 -4.53 -35.74
N LYS A 615 3.42 -3.95 -36.83
CA LYS A 615 3.69 -4.66 -38.11
C LYS A 615 4.75 -5.75 -38.00
N ASP A 616 5.64 -5.67 -36.99
CA ASP A 616 6.69 -6.65 -36.75
C ASP A 616 6.20 -7.87 -35.94
N LEU A 617 4.98 -7.85 -35.46
CA LEU A 617 4.40 -8.90 -34.62
C LEU A 617 3.56 -9.89 -35.45
N LEU A 618 3.67 -11.16 -35.10
CA LEU A 618 2.85 -12.25 -35.65
C LEU A 618 1.97 -12.80 -34.52
N PHE A 619 0.68 -12.68 -34.65
CA PHE A 619 -0.31 -13.27 -33.71
C PHE A 619 -0.24 -14.81 -33.81
N LYS A 620 -0.22 -15.48 -32.67
CA LYS A 620 -0.07 -16.96 -32.58
C LYS A 620 -1.24 -17.64 -31.92
N LEU A 621 -1.69 -17.12 -30.77
CA LEU A 621 -2.68 -17.77 -29.93
C LEU A 621 -3.31 -16.75 -28.98
N GLN A 622 -4.61 -16.87 -28.71
CA GLN A 622 -5.26 -16.17 -27.63
C GLN A 622 -4.93 -16.88 -26.31
N LEU A 623 -4.40 -16.14 -25.33
CA LEU A 623 -4.02 -16.63 -24.01
C LEU A 623 -5.17 -16.51 -23.01
N GLY A 624 -5.98 -15.46 -23.12
CA GLY A 624 -7.12 -15.21 -22.25
C GLY A 624 -7.95 -14.03 -22.72
N SER A 625 -9.13 -13.88 -22.13
CA SER A 625 -9.96 -12.68 -22.27
C SER A 625 -10.30 -12.15 -20.88
N GLY A 626 -10.06 -10.89 -20.63
CA GLY A 626 -10.40 -10.19 -19.39
C GLY A 626 -11.51 -9.16 -19.59
N ASN A 627 -11.87 -8.47 -18.50
CA ASN A 627 -12.92 -7.44 -18.50
C ASN A 627 -12.65 -6.30 -19.50
N TYR A 628 -11.37 -6.03 -19.82
CA TYR A 628 -10.94 -4.90 -20.63
C TYR A 628 -10.32 -5.30 -21.98
N GLY A 629 -10.41 -6.57 -22.40
CA GLY A 629 -9.90 -6.98 -23.70
C GLY A 629 -9.28 -8.36 -23.77
N ASN A 630 -8.74 -8.70 -24.93
CA ASN A 630 -8.13 -10.01 -25.21
C ASN A 630 -6.62 -9.95 -25.03
N VAL A 631 -6.05 -11.00 -24.43
CA VAL A 631 -4.61 -11.20 -24.33
C VAL A 631 -4.18 -12.29 -25.31
N CYS A 632 -3.22 -11.98 -26.18
CA CYS A 632 -2.73 -12.89 -27.20
C CYS A 632 -1.20 -13.08 -27.12
N LEU A 633 -0.74 -14.28 -27.45
CA LEU A 633 0.67 -14.57 -27.73
C LEU A 633 1.02 -14.03 -29.11
N VAL A 634 2.06 -13.20 -29.19
CA VAL A 634 2.62 -12.71 -30.43
C VAL A 634 4.11 -13.01 -30.49
N ARG A 635 4.67 -13.13 -31.69
CA ARG A 635 6.13 -13.28 -31.91
C ARG A 635 6.66 -12.21 -32.82
N ASN A 636 7.81 -11.68 -32.48
CA ASN A 636 8.54 -10.79 -33.37
C ASN A 636 8.99 -11.53 -34.64
N LYS A 637 8.75 -10.97 -35.82
CA LYS A 637 9.09 -11.57 -37.10
C LYS A 637 10.61 -11.78 -37.29
N LYS A 638 11.41 -10.84 -36.76
CA LYS A 638 12.87 -10.82 -36.93
C LYS A 638 13.56 -11.80 -35.98
N ASN A 639 13.46 -11.57 -34.68
CA ASN A 639 14.20 -12.34 -33.67
C ASN A 639 13.41 -13.52 -33.08
N LYS A 640 12.15 -13.72 -33.50
CA LYS A 640 11.23 -14.78 -33.03
C LYS A 640 10.92 -14.74 -31.55
N PHE A 641 11.32 -13.69 -30.84
CA PHE A 641 11.06 -13.53 -29.41
C PHE A 641 9.55 -13.43 -29.14
N PRO A 642 9.02 -14.13 -28.12
CA PRO A 642 7.61 -14.12 -27.78
C PRO A 642 7.25 -12.97 -26.86
N TYR A 643 6.07 -12.37 -27.07
CA TYR A 643 5.46 -11.37 -26.23
C TYR A 643 3.99 -11.73 -25.97
N ALA A 644 3.43 -11.20 -24.90
CA ALA A 644 1.99 -11.13 -24.69
C ALA A 644 1.50 -9.74 -25.09
N ILE A 645 0.38 -9.66 -25.78
CA ILE A 645 -0.25 -8.40 -26.17
C ILE A 645 -1.69 -8.34 -25.67
N LYS A 646 -1.99 -7.37 -24.81
CA LYS A 646 -3.35 -7.08 -24.32
C LYS A 646 -3.95 -6.06 -25.26
N SER A 647 -5.05 -6.41 -25.93
CA SER A 647 -5.75 -5.57 -26.90
C SER A 647 -7.03 -5.01 -26.28
N ILE A 648 -7.20 -3.70 -26.27
CA ILE A 648 -8.32 -2.99 -25.64
C ILE A 648 -8.99 -2.14 -26.70
N SER A 649 -10.31 -2.32 -26.90
CA SER A 649 -11.08 -1.56 -27.88
C SER A 649 -11.22 -0.10 -27.47
N ARG A 650 -10.97 0.84 -28.41
CA ARG A 650 -11.19 2.26 -28.16
C ARG A 650 -12.65 2.58 -27.91
N PHE A 651 -13.55 1.91 -28.62
CA PHE A 651 -14.98 2.04 -28.38
C PHE A 651 -15.36 1.71 -26.94
N GLN A 652 -14.81 0.63 -26.39
CA GLN A 652 -15.04 0.24 -25.00
C GLN A 652 -14.44 1.26 -24.02
N ILE A 653 -13.24 1.79 -24.32
CA ILE A 653 -12.60 2.84 -23.51
C ILE A 653 -13.49 4.07 -23.41
N ASP A 654 -14.05 4.50 -24.54
CA ASP A 654 -14.89 5.70 -24.65
C ASP A 654 -16.25 5.49 -23.96
N THR A 655 -16.88 4.33 -24.15
CA THR A 655 -18.20 4.01 -23.57
C THR A 655 -18.14 3.82 -22.06
N GLU A 656 -17.09 3.17 -21.54
CA GLU A 656 -16.92 2.89 -20.12
C GLU A 656 -16.09 3.95 -19.37
N GLN A 657 -15.66 5.02 -20.05
CA GLN A 657 -14.83 6.10 -19.52
C GLN A 657 -13.53 5.59 -18.84
N LEU A 658 -12.89 4.59 -19.42
CA LEU A 658 -11.72 3.89 -18.85
C LEU A 658 -10.38 4.60 -19.08
N HIS A 659 -10.36 5.78 -19.71
CA HIS A 659 -9.12 6.50 -20.08
C HIS A 659 -8.16 6.66 -18.92
N LEU A 660 -8.64 7.14 -17.76
CA LEU A 660 -7.82 7.39 -16.60
C LEU A 660 -7.24 6.10 -15.99
N ASN A 661 -8.02 5.03 -15.98
CA ASN A 661 -7.59 3.75 -15.44
C ASN A 661 -6.49 3.12 -16.29
N LEU A 662 -6.63 3.18 -17.61
CA LEU A 662 -5.63 2.66 -18.55
C LEU A 662 -4.34 3.47 -18.55
N GLU A 663 -4.43 4.80 -18.45
CA GLU A 663 -3.27 5.65 -18.31
C GLU A 663 -2.53 5.36 -17.01
N LEU A 664 -3.25 5.13 -15.92
CA LEU A 664 -2.69 4.77 -14.64
C LEU A 664 -2.04 3.37 -14.68
N GLU A 665 -2.73 2.34 -15.20
CA GLU A 665 -2.16 0.99 -15.40
C GLU A 665 -0.86 1.06 -16.21
N ARG A 666 -0.87 1.80 -17.32
CA ARG A 666 0.31 2.02 -18.15
C ARG A 666 1.44 2.72 -17.39
N SER A 667 1.14 3.80 -16.67
CA SER A 667 2.14 4.59 -15.95
C SER A 667 2.81 3.77 -14.84
N ILE A 668 2.04 2.96 -14.12
CA ILE A 668 2.56 2.05 -13.09
C ILE A 668 3.47 1.01 -13.72
N LEU A 669 2.99 0.29 -14.74
CA LEU A 669 3.74 -0.79 -15.39
C LEU A 669 5.05 -0.33 -16.04
N LEU A 670 5.15 0.95 -16.45
CA LEU A 670 6.39 1.52 -16.97
C LEU A 670 7.41 1.85 -15.87
N LYS A 671 6.94 2.22 -14.67
CA LYS A 671 7.80 2.60 -13.54
C LYS A 671 8.37 1.39 -12.79
N ILE A 672 7.66 0.25 -12.80
CA ILE A 672 8.02 -0.94 -12.01
C ILE A 672 8.92 -1.90 -12.78
N ASP A 673 9.83 -2.54 -12.04
CA ASP A 673 10.69 -3.61 -12.56
C ASP A 673 11.12 -4.54 -11.42
N HIS A 674 10.47 -5.72 -11.32
CA HIS A 674 10.68 -6.68 -10.24
C HIS A 674 10.61 -8.13 -10.77
N PRO A 675 11.39 -9.10 -10.24
CA PRO A 675 11.39 -10.48 -10.73
C PRO A 675 10.02 -11.16 -10.67
N PHE A 676 9.20 -10.84 -9.67
CA PHE A 676 7.88 -11.44 -9.45
C PHE A 676 6.71 -10.62 -10.02
N ILE A 677 6.97 -9.60 -10.84
CA ILE A 677 5.95 -8.75 -11.45
C ILE A 677 6.09 -8.79 -12.97
N VAL A 678 4.97 -8.77 -13.70
CA VAL A 678 4.94 -8.70 -15.16
C VAL A 678 5.56 -7.40 -15.68
N LYS A 679 6.35 -7.46 -16.76
CA LYS A 679 6.97 -6.28 -17.38
C LYS A 679 6.18 -5.80 -18.58
N LEU A 680 5.82 -4.52 -18.62
CA LEU A 680 5.37 -3.83 -19.82
C LEU A 680 6.58 -3.45 -20.68
N VAL A 681 6.56 -3.83 -21.95
CA VAL A 681 7.58 -3.46 -22.94
C VAL A 681 7.27 -2.07 -23.48
N LYS A 682 6.09 -1.90 -24.05
CA LYS A 682 5.59 -0.62 -24.55
C LYS A 682 4.09 -0.66 -24.83
N SER A 683 3.49 0.50 -25.01
CA SER A 683 2.14 0.63 -25.55
C SER A 683 2.18 0.91 -27.05
N LEU A 684 1.30 0.26 -27.80
CA LEU A 684 1.10 0.43 -29.24
C LEU A 684 -0.35 0.84 -29.47
N LYS A 685 -0.64 1.39 -30.64
CA LYS A 685 -2.01 1.78 -31.01
C LYS A 685 -2.27 1.59 -32.50
N ASP A 686 -3.51 1.30 -32.85
CA ASP A 686 -4.07 1.42 -34.19
C ASP A 686 -5.32 2.30 -34.21
N LYS A 687 -6.10 2.26 -35.28
CA LYS A 687 -7.32 3.05 -35.41
C LYS A 687 -8.39 2.67 -34.39
N ASN A 688 -8.49 1.38 -34.03
CA ASN A 688 -9.60 0.82 -33.27
C ASN A 688 -9.19 0.33 -31.85
N HIS A 689 -7.89 0.13 -31.60
CA HIS A 689 -7.40 -0.48 -30.37
C HIS A 689 -6.20 0.24 -29.78
N ILE A 690 -6.04 0.10 -28.48
CA ILE A 690 -4.80 0.34 -27.72
C ILE A 690 -4.25 -1.03 -27.31
N PHE A 691 -2.93 -1.19 -27.44
CA PHE A 691 -2.25 -2.45 -27.13
C PHE A 691 -1.19 -2.23 -26.05
N PHE A 692 -1.16 -3.11 -25.06
CA PHE A 692 -0.05 -3.24 -24.12
C PHE A 692 0.77 -4.45 -24.51
N LEU A 693 2.00 -4.23 -24.99
CA LEU A 693 2.98 -5.25 -25.28
C LEU A 693 3.76 -5.57 -24.02
N MET A 694 3.65 -6.79 -23.54
CA MET A 694 4.20 -7.26 -22.25
C MET A 694 5.09 -8.48 -22.44
N GLU A 695 5.86 -8.83 -21.40
CA GLU A 695 6.56 -10.10 -21.37
C GLU A 695 5.58 -11.27 -21.49
N TYR A 696 5.97 -12.27 -22.28
CA TYR A 696 5.21 -13.51 -22.37
C TYR A 696 5.59 -14.43 -21.20
N ILE A 697 4.64 -14.71 -20.34
CA ILE A 697 4.80 -15.57 -19.17
C ILE A 697 4.31 -16.97 -19.54
N LYS A 698 5.26 -17.90 -19.64
CA LYS A 698 4.93 -19.31 -19.89
C LYS A 698 4.74 -20.02 -18.56
N GLY A 699 3.47 -20.20 -18.14
CA GLY A 699 3.16 -20.74 -16.83
C GLY A 699 1.71 -21.21 -16.70
N LYS A 700 1.32 -21.45 -15.46
CA LYS A 700 -0.03 -21.78 -15.00
C LYS A 700 -0.49 -20.78 -13.95
N GLU A 701 -1.79 -20.47 -13.89
CA GLU A 701 -2.34 -19.67 -12.77
C GLU A 701 -2.03 -20.36 -11.43
N LEU A 702 -1.67 -19.62 -10.41
CA LEU A 702 -1.38 -20.18 -9.08
C LEU A 702 -2.63 -20.92 -8.53
N PHE A 703 -3.82 -20.43 -8.85
CA PHE A 703 -5.08 -21.09 -8.55
C PHE A 703 -5.15 -22.54 -9.08
N ASP A 704 -4.71 -22.78 -10.32
CA ASP A 704 -4.65 -24.12 -10.89
C ASP A 704 -3.51 -24.95 -10.29
N VAL A 705 -2.39 -24.30 -9.96
CA VAL A 705 -1.22 -24.97 -9.34
C VAL A 705 -1.55 -25.49 -7.94
N ILE A 706 -2.28 -24.71 -7.13
CA ILE A 706 -2.72 -25.15 -5.81
C ILE A 706 -3.62 -26.39 -5.93
N ARG A 707 -4.48 -26.43 -6.93
CA ARG A 707 -5.35 -27.60 -7.21
C ARG A 707 -4.57 -28.83 -7.68
N ASP A 708 -3.51 -28.64 -8.46
CA ASP A 708 -2.64 -29.75 -8.88
C ASP A 708 -1.88 -30.35 -7.69
N ILE A 709 -1.47 -29.51 -6.73
CA ILE A 709 -0.68 -29.93 -5.56
C ILE A 709 -1.59 -30.45 -4.44
N GLY A 710 -2.78 -29.88 -4.27
CA GLY A 710 -3.65 -30.02 -3.11
C GLY A 710 -3.31 -29.00 -2.01
N LEU A 711 -3.49 -29.37 -0.74
CA LEU A 711 -3.12 -28.49 0.38
C LEU A 711 -1.61 -28.29 0.44
N LEU A 712 -1.19 -27.05 0.51
CA LEU A 712 0.22 -26.72 0.58
C LEU A 712 0.77 -26.93 2.00
N ASN A 713 1.96 -27.46 2.08
CA ASN A 713 2.69 -27.52 3.34
C ASN A 713 3.35 -26.18 3.70
N LYS A 714 3.97 -26.11 4.89
CA LYS A 714 4.63 -24.90 5.42
C LYS A 714 5.64 -24.31 4.41
N SER A 715 6.58 -25.11 3.91
CA SER A 715 7.63 -24.61 3.00
C SER A 715 7.09 -24.10 1.68
N GLN A 716 6.07 -24.75 1.12
CA GLN A 716 5.39 -24.33 -0.09
C GLN A 716 4.63 -23.03 0.10
N THR A 717 3.91 -22.89 1.24
CA THR A 717 3.19 -21.67 1.59
C THR A 717 4.14 -20.52 1.88
N GLN A 718 5.27 -20.79 2.56
CA GLN A 718 6.32 -19.80 2.74
C GLN A 718 6.87 -19.31 1.41
N PHE A 719 7.16 -20.21 0.47
CA PHE A 719 7.70 -19.84 -0.84
C PHE A 719 6.76 -18.92 -1.63
N TYR A 720 5.48 -19.31 -1.79
CA TYR A 720 4.51 -18.50 -2.55
C TYR A 720 4.07 -17.25 -1.79
N GLY A 721 3.82 -17.36 -0.49
CA GLY A 721 3.46 -16.22 0.36
C GLY A 721 4.57 -15.17 0.44
N ALA A 722 5.83 -15.61 0.63
CA ALA A 722 6.98 -14.72 0.64
C ALA A 722 7.23 -14.07 -0.74
N SER A 723 7.01 -14.79 -1.84
CA SER A 723 7.12 -14.22 -3.19
C SER A 723 6.09 -13.11 -3.41
N LEU A 724 4.84 -13.28 -2.94
CA LEU A 724 3.81 -12.24 -2.99
C LEU A 724 4.17 -11.06 -2.10
N LEU A 725 4.64 -11.32 -0.87
CA LEU A 725 5.07 -10.28 0.06
C LEU A 725 6.20 -9.42 -0.51
N LEU A 726 7.21 -10.02 -1.16
CA LEU A 726 8.30 -9.29 -1.82
C LEU A 726 7.81 -8.45 -3.00
N ALA A 727 6.90 -8.98 -3.83
CA ALA A 727 6.32 -8.24 -4.95
C ALA A 727 5.52 -7.02 -4.47
N ILE A 728 4.74 -7.19 -3.41
CA ILE A 728 3.88 -6.14 -2.86
C ILE A 728 4.68 -5.12 -2.07
N ASP A 729 5.68 -5.53 -1.29
CA ASP A 729 6.58 -4.60 -0.60
C ASP A 729 7.29 -3.66 -1.59
N TYR A 730 7.78 -4.22 -2.71
CA TYR A 730 8.34 -3.42 -3.80
C TYR A 730 7.34 -2.40 -4.37
N LEU A 731 6.07 -2.78 -4.57
CA LEU A 731 5.03 -1.84 -5.03
C LEU A 731 4.77 -0.75 -3.99
N HIS A 732 4.68 -1.11 -2.73
CA HIS A 732 4.42 -0.19 -1.61
C HIS A 732 5.57 0.83 -1.43
N GLU A 733 6.84 0.40 -1.58
CA GLU A 733 8.01 1.30 -1.59
C GLU A 733 7.92 2.35 -2.72
N HIS A 734 7.32 1.98 -3.86
CA HIS A 734 7.08 2.86 -5.00
C HIS A 734 5.73 3.60 -4.92
N LYS A 735 5.02 3.54 -3.77
CA LYS A 735 3.72 4.18 -3.51
C LYS A 735 2.57 3.63 -4.36
N PHE A 736 2.66 2.39 -4.81
CA PHE A 736 1.60 1.70 -5.53
C PHE A 736 0.88 0.71 -4.63
N ILE A 737 -0.44 0.71 -4.66
CA ILE A 737 -1.31 -0.28 -4.04
C ILE A 737 -1.95 -1.14 -5.13
N PHE A 738 -2.01 -2.45 -4.94
CA PHE A 738 -2.46 -3.40 -5.97
C PHE A 738 -3.98 -3.66 -5.95
N ARG A 739 -4.57 -3.92 -4.78
CA ARG A 739 -6.01 -4.00 -4.47
C ARG A 739 -6.79 -5.22 -5.01
N ASP A 740 -6.18 -6.13 -5.76
CA ASP A 740 -6.84 -7.36 -6.23
C ASP A 740 -5.88 -8.57 -6.20
N ILE A 741 -5.23 -8.78 -5.05
CA ILE A 741 -4.35 -9.94 -4.84
C ILE A 741 -5.23 -11.17 -4.64
N LYS A 742 -5.04 -12.15 -5.51
CA LYS A 742 -5.71 -13.45 -5.49
C LYS A 742 -4.93 -14.45 -6.34
N PRO A 743 -5.09 -15.77 -6.15
CA PRO A 743 -4.34 -16.78 -6.90
C PRO A 743 -4.51 -16.72 -8.41
N GLU A 744 -5.66 -16.20 -8.92
CA GLU A 744 -5.92 -16.05 -10.35
C GLU A 744 -5.07 -14.96 -11.01
N ASN A 745 -4.62 -13.94 -10.24
CA ASN A 745 -3.78 -12.85 -10.73
C ASN A 745 -2.28 -13.17 -10.62
N VAL A 746 -1.93 -14.42 -10.32
CA VAL A 746 -0.55 -14.89 -10.15
C VAL A 746 -0.28 -16.06 -11.07
N ILE A 747 0.77 -15.98 -11.90
CA ILE A 747 1.21 -17.08 -12.77
C ILE A 747 2.46 -17.71 -12.18
N VAL A 748 2.45 -19.04 -12.02
CA VAL A 748 3.64 -19.84 -11.71
C VAL A 748 4.32 -20.20 -13.03
N ILE A 749 5.54 -19.68 -13.21
CA ILE A 749 6.34 -19.88 -14.43
C ILE A 749 6.99 -21.26 -14.46
N GLN A 750 7.62 -21.62 -15.56
CA GLN A 750 8.21 -22.96 -15.77
C GLN A 750 9.30 -23.30 -14.72
N SER A 751 10.03 -22.32 -14.20
CA SER A 751 11.00 -22.52 -13.11
C SER A 751 10.35 -22.74 -11.74
N GLY A 752 9.03 -22.48 -11.60
CA GLY A 752 8.26 -22.62 -10.38
C GLY A 752 8.10 -21.31 -9.57
N TYR A 753 8.76 -20.25 -9.98
CA TYR A 753 8.59 -18.90 -9.39
C TYR A 753 7.31 -18.25 -9.88
N ILE A 754 6.91 -17.16 -9.26
CA ILE A 754 5.66 -16.47 -9.59
C ILE A 754 5.86 -15.22 -10.45
N LYS A 755 4.79 -14.80 -11.11
CA LYS A 755 4.63 -13.49 -11.73
C LYS A 755 3.24 -12.92 -11.41
N LEU A 756 3.19 -11.78 -10.74
CA LEU A 756 1.97 -11.02 -10.49
C LEU A 756 1.56 -10.33 -11.80
N ILE A 757 0.29 -10.48 -12.18
CA ILE A 757 -0.28 -9.93 -13.42
C ILE A 757 -1.53 -9.09 -13.09
N ASP A 758 -2.04 -8.35 -14.07
CA ASP A 758 -3.30 -7.58 -14.04
C ASP A 758 -3.30 -6.39 -13.07
N PHE A 759 -2.70 -5.30 -13.52
CA PHE A 759 -2.62 -4.02 -12.81
C PHE A 759 -3.82 -3.10 -13.03
N GLY A 760 -4.92 -3.60 -13.59
CA GLY A 760 -6.14 -2.81 -13.88
C GLY A 760 -6.81 -2.20 -12.64
N THR A 761 -6.53 -2.72 -11.46
CA THR A 761 -7.00 -2.20 -10.17
C THR A 761 -5.95 -1.43 -9.40
N ALA A 762 -4.68 -1.47 -9.79
CA ALA A 762 -3.58 -0.82 -9.09
C ALA A 762 -3.70 0.71 -9.13
N LYS A 763 -3.18 1.37 -8.09
CA LYS A 763 -3.24 2.84 -7.96
C LYS A 763 -1.99 3.39 -7.31
N GLU A 764 -1.54 4.55 -7.81
CA GLU A 764 -0.53 5.35 -7.10
C GLU A 764 -1.24 6.13 -5.98
N ILE A 765 -0.80 5.93 -4.76
CA ILE A 765 -1.36 6.61 -3.58
C ILE A 765 -0.26 7.34 -2.84
N SER A 766 -0.56 8.58 -2.49
CA SER A 766 0.30 9.35 -1.58
C SER A 766 -0.10 9.06 -0.13
N ASP A 767 -1.34 8.60 0.09
CA ASP A 767 -1.88 8.45 1.43
C ASP A 767 -3.00 7.40 1.52
N ARG A 768 -4.26 7.72 1.30
CA ARG A 768 -5.42 6.82 1.38
C ARG A 768 -6.30 6.92 0.15
N THR A 769 -7.07 5.89 -0.07
CA THR A 769 -8.09 5.84 -1.12
C THR A 769 -9.37 5.21 -0.57
N ASN A 770 -10.53 5.66 -1.09
CA ASN A 770 -11.83 5.18 -0.65
C ASN A 770 -12.55 4.39 -1.74
N THR A 771 -11.87 4.05 -2.84
CA THR A 771 -12.47 3.33 -3.96
C THR A 771 -12.70 1.88 -3.56
N ILE A 772 -13.96 1.44 -3.53
CA ILE A 772 -14.29 0.03 -3.27
C ILE A 772 -14.03 -0.75 -4.55
N ILE A 773 -13.02 -1.59 -4.53
CA ILE A 773 -12.57 -2.40 -5.65
C ILE A 773 -11.85 -3.63 -5.13
N GLY A 774 -11.92 -4.72 -5.87
CA GLY A 774 -11.30 -5.99 -5.55
C GLY A 774 -12.27 -7.16 -5.67
N THR A 775 -11.79 -8.35 -5.37
CA THR A 775 -12.57 -9.58 -5.36
C THR A 775 -13.13 -9.82 -3.94
N PRO A 776 -14.44 -10.02 -3.74
CA PRO A 776 -15.10 -10.01 -2.43
C PRO A 776 -14.38 -10.77 -1.32
N HIS A 777 -14.00 -12.03 -1.54
CA HIS A 777 -13.38 -12.87 -0.51
C HIS A 777 -11.98 -12.40 -0.06
N TYR A 778 -11.29 -11.58 -0.86
CA TYR A 778 -9.94 -11.09 -0.59
C TYR A 778 -9.93 -9.62 -0.12
N MET A 779 -11.11 -8.96 -0.06
CA MET A 779 -11.21 -7.55 0.35
C MET A 779 -11.05 -7.40 1.86
N ALA A 780 -10.32 -6.37 2.29
CA ALA A 780 -10.20 -6.02 3.69
C ALA A 780 -11.48 -5.34 4.24
N PRO A 781 -11.77 -5.45 5.56
CA PRO A 781 -12.97 -4.85 6.16
C PRO A 781 -13.11 -3.35 5.91
N GLU A 782 -12.02 -2.57 6.01
CA GLU A 782 -12.02 -1.13 5.78
C GLU A 782 -12.34 -0.75 4.34
N VAL A 783 -12.03 -1.62 3.35
CA VAL A 783 -12.42 -1.43 1.94
C VAL A 783 -13.93 -1.60 1.81
N ILE A 784 -14.48 -2.63 2.46
CA ILE A 784 -15.91 -2.95 2.45
C ILE A 784 -16.70 -1.87 3.17
N LEU A 785 -16.19 -1.36 4.30
CA LEU A 785 -16.81 -0.31 5.10
C LEU A 785 -16.69 1.08 4.47
N GLY A 786 -15.88 1.23 3.38
CA GLY A 786 -15.64 2.53 2.74
C GLY A 786 -14.81 3.48 3.59
N GLU A 787 -14.17 2.97 4.64
CA GLU A 787 -13.18 3.72 5.41
C GLU A 787 -11.94 3.94 4.55
N GLY A 788 -11.35 5.13 4.61
CA GLY A 788 -10.13 5.38 3.86
C GLY A 788 -9.05 4.36 4.17
N TYR A 789 -8.46 3.71 3.14
CA TYR A 789 -7.49 2.63 3.28
C TYR A 789 -6.19 2.92 2.51
N SER A 790 -5.11 2.24 2.89
CA SER A 790 -3.78 2.34 2.30
C SER A 790 -3.21 0.94 2.03
N PHE A 791 -1.90 0.79 2.09
CA PHE A 791 -1.15 -0.42 1.75
C PHE A 791 -1.52 -1.68 2.56
N GLU A 792 -2.07 -1.51 3.76
CA GLU A 792 -2.45 -2.61 4.67
C GLU A 792 -3.50 -3.57 4.10
N VAL A 793 -4.25 -3.16 3.09
CA VAL A 793 -5.28 -4.02 2.47
C VAL A 793 -4.67 -5.09 1.57
N ASP A 794 -3.52 -4.82 0.94
CA ASP A 794 -2.82 -5.83 0.14
C ASP A 794 -2.26 -6.95 1.04
N ILE A 795 -1.80 -6.59 2.25
CA ILE A 795 -1.33 -7.58 3.25
C ILE A 795 -2.48 -8.45 3.75
N TRP A 796 -3.68 -7.88 3.94
CA TRP A 796 -4.89 -8.66 4.23
C TRP A 796 -5.15 -9.70 3.12
N SER A 797 -5.14 -9.28 1.86
CA SER A 797 -5.39 -10.16 0.71
C SER A 797 -4.35 -11.28 0.60
N ILE A 798 -3.06 -11.00 0.88
CA ILE A 798 -2.00 -12.03 0.94
C ILE A 798 -2.29 -13.03 2.07
N ALA A 799 -2.74 -12.56 3.24
CA ALA A 799 -3.06 -13.45 4.35
C ALA A 799 -4.25 -14.37 4.03
N ILE A 800 -5.26 -13.87 3.30
CA ILE A 800 -6.34 -14.72 2.77
C ILE A 800 -5.77 -15.81 1.83
N CYS A 801 -4.88 -15.45 0.91
CA CYS A 801 -4.22 -16.44 0.03
C CYS A 801 -3.43 -17.48 0.83
N MET A 802 -2.63 -17.06 1.82
CA MET A 802 -1.83 -17.97 2.65
C MET A 802 -2.71 -18.92 3.48
N TYR A 803 -3.84 -18.41 3.99
CA TYR A 803 -4.84 -19.25 4.65
C TYR A 803 -5.43 -20.28 3.67
N GLU A 804 -5.84 -19.86 2.47
CA GLU A 804 -6.37 -20.73 1.42
C GLU A 804 -5.36 -21.83 1.03
N PHE A 805 -4.06 -21.52 0.98
CA PHE A 805 -3.01 -22.49 0.63
C PHE A 805 -2.93 -23.66 1.62
N ILE A 806 -3.03 -23.41 2.92
CA ILE A 806 -2.92 -24.44 3.96
C ILE A 806 -4.29 -25.04 4.30
N CYS A 807 -5.34 -24.23 4.36
CA CYS A 807 -6.65 -24.64 4.84
C CYS A 807 -7.60 -25.14 3.71
N GLY A 808 -7.29 -24.83 2.44
CA GLY A 808 -8.03 -25.31 1.27
C GLY A 808 -9.22 -24.46 0.86
N GLY A 809 -9.67 -23.53 1.71
CA GLY A 809 -10.76 -22.59 1.46
C GLY A 809 -10.44 -21.20 1.99
N VAL A 810 -11.36 -20.25 1.89
CA VAL A 810 -11.21 -18.89 2.41
C VAL A 810 -11.70 -18.78 3.86
N PRO A 811 -11.12 -17.92 4.71
CA PRO A 811 -11.48 -17.88 6.13
C PRO A 811 -12.85 -17.25 6.42
N PHE A 812 -13.44 -16.53 5.45
CA PHE A 812 -14.71 -15.83 5.61
C PHE A 812 -15.62 -16.05 4.42
N GLY A 813 -16.90 -16.39 4.69
CA GLY A 813 -17.93 -16.51 3.65
C GLY A 813 -17.68 -17.59 2.60
N GLU A 814 -17.00 -18.69 2.93
CA GLU A 814 -16.66 -19.77 1.98
C GLU A 814 -17.92 -20.36 1.30
N ASN A 815 -19.02 -20.52 2.05
CA ASN A 815 -20.28 -21.07 1.56
C ASN A 815 -21.34 -20.00 1.26
N ALA A 816 -20.92 -18.74 1.11
CA ALA A 816 -21.83 -17.64 0.85
C ALA A 816 -22.16 -17.57 -0.64
N ASP A 817 -23.45 -17.56 -0.97
CA ASP A 817 -23.94 -17.47 -2.35
C ASP A 817 -23.92 -16.04 -2.89
N GLU A 818 -24.01 -15.03 -2.02
CA GLU A 818 -24.05 -13.62 -2.40
C GLU A 818 -22.83 -12.85 -1.84
N ALA A 819 -22.35 -11.84 -2.62
CA ALA A 819 -21.22 -11.01 -2.21
C ALA A 819 -21.48 -10.28 -0.87
N MET A 820 -22.74 -9.98 -0.55
CA MET A 820 -23.11 -9.30 0.70
C MET A 820 -22.89 -10.20 1.91
N ASP A 821 -23.19 -11.48 1.80
CA ASP A 821 -22.96 -12.44 2.87
C ASP A 821 -21.45 -12.62 3.14
N VAL A 822 -20.64 -12.60 2.06
CA VAL A 822 -19.17 -12.56 2.19
C VAL A 822 -18.73 -11.32 2.94
N TYR A 823 -19.27 -10.14 2.60
CA TYR A 823 -18.91 -8.88 3.27
C TYR A 823 -19.29 -8.89 4.75
N LEU A 824 -20.49 -9.39 5.08
CA LEU A 824 -20.93 -9.53 6.46
C LEU A 824 -20.04 -10.51 7.25
N ALA A 825 -19.64 -11.62 6.65
CA ALA A 825 -18.73 -12.58 7.24
C ALA A 825 -17.35 -11.96 7.49
N ILE A 826 -16.79 -11.20 6.52
CA ILE A 826 -15.52 -10.49 6.68
C ILE A 826 -15.60 -9.46 7.83
N ILE A 827 -16.71 -8.76 7.98
CA ILE A 827 -16.87 -7.73 9.03
C ILE A 827 -17.09 -8.35 10.42
N ASN A 828 -17.92 -9.41 10.51
CA ASN A 828 -18.44 -9.88 11.79
C ASN A 828 -17.79 -11.18 12.31
N ASP A 829 -17.42 -12.11 11.42
CA ASP A 829 -17.02 -13.45 11.84
C ASP A 829 -15.58 -13.52 12.30
N ASN A 830 -15.30 -14.44 13.21
CA ASN A 830 -13.94 -14.75 13.62
C ASN A 830 -13.30 -15.79 12.69
N ILE A 831 -11.97 -15.75 12.60
CA ILE A 831 -11.21 -16.75 11.84
C ILE A 831 -11.34 -18.11 12.51
N ILE A 832 -11.74 -19.12 11.76
CA ILE A 832 -11.81 -20.52 12.21
C ILE A 832 -10.77 -21.30 11.42
N PHE A 833 -9.91 -22.04 12.11
CA PHE A 833 -8.92 -22.92 11.46
C PHE A 833 -9.43 -24.35 11.48
N PRO A 834 -9.31 -25.09 10.36
CA PRO A 834 -9.65 -26.53 10.33
C PRO A 834 -8.80 -27.33 11.35
N ASN A 835 -9.36 -28.42 11.87
CA ASN A 835 -8.70 -29.25 12.88
C ASN A 835 -7.36 -29.85 12.43
N PHE A 836 -7.16 -30.04 11.15
CA PHE A 836 -5.90 -30.54 10.58
C PHE A 836 -4.79 -29.47 10.52
N CYS A 837 -5.13 -28.20 10.59
CA CYS A 837 -4.12 -27.11 10.69
C CYS A 837 -3.61 -27.05 12.13
N GLN A 838 -2.46 -27.66 12.41
CA GLN A 838 -1.85 -27.74 13.75
C GLN A 838 -0.73 -26.72 14.00
N ASP A 839 -0.23 -26.01 12.98
CA ASP A 839 0.86 -25.03 13.11
C ASP A 839 0.37 -23.76 13.83
N ASN A 840 0.71 -23.66 15.13
CA ASN A 840 0.31 -22.51 15.96
C ASN A 840 1.00 -21.21 15.55
N ASP A 841 2.24 -21.28 15.04
CA ASP A 841 2.96 -20.09 14.57
C ASP A 841 2.30 -19.53 13.30
N PHE A 842 1.80 -20.42 12.43
CA PHE A 842 0.99 -20.04 11.28
C PHE A 842 -0.33 -19.39 11.69
N LYS A 843 -1.05 -20.00 12.63
CA LYS A 843 -2.31 -19.44 13.15
C LYS A 843 -2.10 -18.04 13.70
N LEU A 844 -1.03 -17.85 14.50
CA LEU A 844 -0.68 -16.57 15.08
C LEU A 844 -0.40 -15.52 13.99
N LEU A 845 0.42 -15.88 12.99
CA LEU A 845 0.73 -14.99 11.85
C LEU A 845 -0.54 -14.54 11.13
N ILE A 846 -1.40 -15.50 10.75
CA ILE A 846 -2.63 -15.22 10.01
C ILE A 846 -3.61 -14.38 10.85
N GLN A 847 -3.78 -14.67 12.14
CA GLN A 847 -4.62 -13.87 13.03
C GLN A 847 -4.14 -12.43 13.15
N GLN A 848 -2.82 -12.21 13.19
CA GLN A 848 -2.24 -10.87 13.23
C GLN A 848 -2.38 -10.13 11.89
N MET A 849 -2.16 -10.80 10.75
CA MET A 849 -2.32 -10.22 9.42
C MET A 849 -3.79 -9.99 9.06
N LEU A 850 -4.72 -10.81 9.56
CA LEU A 850 -6.17 -10.65 9.38
C LEU A 850 -6.85 -9.95 10.58
N SER A 851 -6.10 -9.11 11.30
CA SER A 851 -6.73 -8.21 12.29
C SER A 851 -7.69 -7.27 11.57
N LYS A 852 -8.96 -7.25 11.99
CA LYS A 852 -10.00 -6.40 11.39
C LYS A 852 -9.73 -4.91 11.60
N ASN A 853 -9.02 -4.57 12.68
CA ASN A 853 -8.54 -3.21 12.89
C ASN A 853 -7.23 -3.01 12.12
N PRO A 854 -7.19 -2.14 11.07
CA PRO A 854 -6.00 -1.94 10.26
C PRO A 854 -4.80 -1.41 11.05
N ILE A 855 -5.04 -0.68 12.15
CA ILE A 855 -3.97 -0.14 13.02
C ILE A 855 -3.26 -1.26 13.78
N LYS A 856 -4.02 -2.29 14.20
CA LYS A 856 -3.48 -3.46 14.94
C LYS A 856 -2.97 -4.55 14.00
N ARG A 857 -3.28 -4.45 12.72
CA ARG A 857 -2.89 -5.43 11.72
C ARG A 857 -1.37 -5.49 11.55
N LEU A 858 -0.82 -6.70 11.54
CA LEU A 858 0.57 -6.93 11.16
C LEU A 858 0.72 -6.69 9.66
N SER A 859 1.08 -5.47 9.27
CA SER A 859 1.12 -5.03 7.86
C SER A 859 2.49 -4.55 7.39
N LYS A 860 3.48 -4.42 8.30
CA LYS A 860 4.84 -4.03 7.93
C LYS A 860 5.63 -5.25 7.47
N PHE A 861 6.18 -5.20 6.25
CA PHE A 861 6.98 -6.28 5.70
C PHE A 861 8.13 -6.70 6.63
N SER A 862 8.87 -5.75 7.21
CA SER A 862 9.97 -6.06 8.14
C SER A 862 9.51 -6.85 9.38
N GLN A 863 8.31 -6.61 9.89
CA GLN A 863 7.75 -7.35 11.01
C GLN A 863 7.27 -8.74 10.58
N ILE A 864 6.64 -8.85 9.39
CA ILE A 864 6.22 -10.14 8.82
C ILE A 864 7.46 -11.00 8.52
N LYS A 865 8.50 -10.42 7.93
CA LYS A 865 9.77 -11.08 7.63
C LYS A 865 10.42 -11.70 8.88
N ASN A 866 10.33 -11.00 10.02
CA ASN A 866 10.92 -11.40 11.30
C ASN A 866 9.94 -12.20 12.19
N HIS A 867 8.75 -12.55 11.69
CA HIS A 867 7.81 -13.36 12.46
C HIS A 867 8.34 -14.79 12.64
N ILE A 868 8.07 -15.40 13.80
CA ILE A 868 8.56 -16.73 14.17
C ILE A 868 8.24 -17.80 13.11
N TRP A 869 7.12 -17.69 12.42
CA TRP A 869 6.73 -18.63 11.37
C TRP A 869 7.68 -18.63 10.18
N PHE A 870 8.35 -17.49 9.87
CA PHE A 870 9.38 -17.35 8.84
C PHE A 870 10.80 -17.58 9.37
N ASN A 871 10.98 -18.00 10.62
CA ASN A 871 12.31 -18.23 11.18
C ASN A 871 13.09 -19.25 10.34
N GLY A 872 14.31 -18.88 9.92
CA GLY A 872 15.17 -19.70 9.05
C GLY A 872 14.84 -19.60 7.56
N PHE A 873 13.83 -18.84 7.14
CA PHE A 873 13.50 -18.67 5.73
C PHE A 873 14.49 -17.75 5.00
N GLN A 874 14.98 -18.18 3.85
CA GLN A 874 16.05 -17.52 3.09
C GLN A 874 15.47 -16.50 2.09
N TRP A 875 15.12 -15.32 2.56
CA TRP A 875 14.50 -14.26 1.76
C TRP A 875 15.39 -13.78 0.60
N GLU A 876 16.73 -13.71 0.81
CA GLU A 876 17.67 -13.27 -0.22
C GLU A 876 17.82 -14.32 -1.33
N ASP A 877 17.79 -15.60 -1.00
CA ASP A 877 17.79 -16.68 -1.99
C ASP A 877 16.49 -16.67 -2.81
N LEU A 878 15.37 -16.32 -2.20
CA LEU A 878 14.10 -16.22 -2.90
C LEU A 878 14.12 -15.08 -3.93
N ILE A 879 14.49 -13.86 -3.52
CA ILE A 879 14.54 -12.71 -4.44
C ILE A 879 15.63 -12.85 -5.51
N SER A 880 16.73 -13.54 -5.19
CA SER A 880 17.81 -13.85 -6.11
C SER A 880 17.51 -15.03 -7.07
N LEU A 881 16.31 -15.62 -6.98
CA LEU A 881 15.86 -16.78 -7.75
C LEU A 881 16.75 -18.03 -7.54
N ASN A 882 17.38 -18.15 -6.37
CA ASN A 882 18.29 -19.24 -6.00
C ASN A 882 17.60 -20.37 -5.23
N MET A 883 16.39 -20.13 -4.68
CA MET A 883 15.64 -21.18 -4.00
C MET A 883 15.11 -22.23 -4.96
N ASN A 884 15.11 -23.50 -4.55
CA ASN A 884 14.39 -24.54 -5.29
C ASN A 884 12.88 -24.34 -5.14
N ALA A 885 12.22 -24.05 -6.26
CA ALA A 885 10.77 -23.88 -6.26
C ALA A 885 10.07 -25.22 -5.93
N PRO A 886 9.04 -25.18 -5.07
CA PRO A 886 8.38 -26.41 -4.57
C PRO A 886 7.58 -27.16 -5.64
N TYR A 887 7.25 -26.51 -6.74
CA TYR A 887 6.50 -27.08 -7.85
C TYR A 887 6.94 -26.43 -9.18
N LYS A 888 7.10 -27.25 -10.20
CA LYS A 888 7.41 -26.80 -11.57
C LYS A 888 6.30 -27.28 -12.51
N PRO A 889 5.50 -26.38 -13.09
CA PRO A 889 4.37 -26.78 -13.94
C PRO A 889 4.79 -27.58 -15.17
N ILE A 890 4.13 -28.73 -15.41
CA ILE A 890 4.37 -29.57 -16.61
C ILE A 890 3.55 -29.02 -17.77
N LEU A 891 4.17 -28.27 -18.66
CA LEU A 891 3.51 -27.56 -19.76
C LEU A 891 3.30 -28.35 -21.04
N LYS A 892 3.73 -29.63 -21.09
CA LYS A 892 3.70 -30.46 -22.31
C LYS A 892 2.31 -30.77 -22.86
N LYS A 893 1.26 -30.79 -22.05
CA LYS A 893 -0.12 -31.15 -22.49
C LYS A 893 -0.92 -29.99 -23.07
N MET A 894 -0.66 -28.75 -22.67
CA MET A 894 -1.45 -27.60 -23.12
C MET A 894 -1.33 -27.30 -24.62
N LEU A 895 -0.15 -27.41 -25.19
CA LEU A 895 0.07 -27.16 -26.62
C LEU A 895 -0.67 -28.15 -27.55
N ARG A 896 -0.93 -29.40 -27.11
CA ARG A 896 -1.67 -30.40 -27.88
C ARG A 896 -3.19 -30.20 -27.84
N ILE A 897 -3.73 -29.86 -26.67
CA ILE A 897 -5.16 -29.60 -26.48
C ILE A 897 -5.55 -28.28 -27.18
N MET A 898 -4.71 -27.25 -27.09
CA MET A 898 -4.96 -25.96 -27.74
C MET A 898 -4.84 -26.03 -29.28
N LYS A 899 -3.98 -26.89 -29.83
CA LYS A 899 -3.96 -27.19 -31.28
C LYS A 899 -5.26 -27.85 -31.74
N MET A 900 -5.84 -28.72 -30.97
CA MET A 900 -7.12 -29.38 -31.27
C MET A 900 -8.29 -28.42 -31.26
N TYR A 901 -8.34 -27.50 -30.28
CA TYR A 901 -9.39 -26.45 -30.21
C TYR A 901 -9.30 -25.46 -31.36
N PHE A 902 -8.07 -25.07 -31.79
CA PHE A 902 -7.87 -24.16 -32.91
C PHE A 902 -8.33 -24.77 -34.25
N ILE A 903 -8.09 -26.08 -34.44
CA ILE A 903 -8.57 -26.82 -35.64
C ILE A 903 -10.11 -26.87 -35.62
N LEU A 904 -10.74 -27.05 -34.48
CA LEU A 904 -12.21 -27.07 -34.33
C LEU A 904 -12.86 -25.68 -34.57
N ILE A 905 -12.18 -24.57 -34.24
CA ILE A 905 -12.67 -23.21 -34.50
C ILE A 905 -12.54 -22.86 -35.98
N ILE A 906 -11.43 -23.25 -36.63
CA ILE A 906 -11.23 -23.00 -38.09
C ILE A 906 -12.22 -23.83 -38.93
N LEU A 907 -12.66 -25.01 -38.46
CA LEU A 907 -13.66 -25.81 -39.12
C LEU A 907 -15.11 -25.36 -38.89
N LYS A 908 -15.34 -24.36 -38.02
CA LYS A 908 -16.65 -23.77 -37.75
C LYS A 908 -16.85 -22.34 -38.30
N VAL A 909 -15.86 -21.78 -38.99
CA VAL A 909 -15.93 -20.60 -39.83
C VAL A 909 -15.79 -21.03 -41.30
#